data_b1447a32f858d375f980b190f7fff1d9
#
_entry.id   b1447a32f858d375f980b190f7fff1d9
#
_cell.length_a   1.000
_cell.length_b   1.000
_cell.length_c   1.000
_cell.angle_alpha   90.00
_cell.angle_beta   90.00
_cell.angle_gamma   90.00
#
_symmetry.space_group_name_H-M   'P 1'
#
loop_
_entity.id
_entity.type
_entity.pdbx_description
1 polymer ?
#
loop_
_entity_poly.entity_id
_entity_poly.type
_entity_poly.pdbx_seq_one_letter_code
_entity_poly.pdbx_strand_id
1 'polypeptide(L)'
;MIYTKYILFSLLLVCPSVLSAQGITRRIHQIDEVTVWGKRPMIGVQKTKFDSLALKENIALSMADILTFNSSVFVKSYGRATLSTVAFRGTSPSHTQVTWNGMRINNPMLGMTDFSTIPSYFIDQASLLHGTSSVNETGGGLGGLVKLGTTPQVGEGFHAQYVQGIGSFRTFDEFARFTYGSDRWQVSTRAVYSSSPNDFKYRNRDKKENIYDDEMNIVGSYYPTERNKSGAFDDVHVLQEVYYDTRRGDRFGLNAWYINSNRELPLLTTDYADDKQFENRQREHTLRSVLSWDHYRSDWKVAAKAGYIHTWMAYDYRREVAPDNWASMTRSRSKINTFYGQAEAEYSPGRKWFFTSNVSVYQHLVRSEDKNIILQDGNKAVVGYDKGRVELSGSVSAKWQPVEPLGLSLVLREEMSGDKWAPLIPAFFIDGLISRKGNVMVKASVSRNYRFPTLNDLYFLPGGNPDLKNEHGFSYDAGVSFDVGKKGVYKLGGSASWFDSYIDDWIIWLPTTKGFFSPRNVKKVHAYGVEVKANLAVQPAKDWLIDLNGSYSWTPSINEGEKMSPADQSVGKQLPYVPEHSASLTGRLSWRTWAFLYKWAYYSERFTMSSNDYTLTGHLPRYFMSNISLEKMLSFKPLDVQLKLAVNNLFNEDYLSVLSRPMPGINFEFFIGITPKFGKSRK
;
A
#
# COMPACT_ATOMS: atom_id res chain seq x y z
N MET A 1 -17.00 30.63 -13.67
CA MET A 1 -17.13 30.20 -12.27
C MET A 1 -15.75 30.25 -11.58
N ILE A 2 -15.16 31.48 -11.51
CA ILE A 2 -13.74 31.68 -11.07
C ILE A 2 -13.67 32.59 -9.82
N TYR A 3 -14.77 33.11 -9.30
CA TYR A 3 -14.74 34.16 -8.28
C TYR A 3 -15.02 33.73 -6.83
N THR A 4 -15.20 32.44 -6.52
CA THR A 4 -15.52 31.98 -5.16
C THR A 4 -14.29 31.47 -4.36
N LYS A 5 -13.09 31.45 -4.94
CA LYS A 5 -11.87 30.90 -4.31
C LYS A 5 -11.06 31.88 -3.44
N TYR A 6 -11.41 33.17 -3.37
CA TYR A 6 -10.56 34.18 -2.71
C TYR A 6 -11.12 34.82 -1.44
N ILE A 7 -12.27 34.40 -0.94
CA ILE A 7 -12.94 35.08 0.20
C ILE A 7 -12.50 34.55 1.59
N LEU A 8 -11.79 33.40 1.68
CA LEU A 8 -11.36 32.86 2.99
C LEU A 8 -9.98 33.35 3.48
N PHE A 9 -9.27 34.17 2.71
CA PHE A 9 -7.88 34.59 3.06
C PHE A 9 -7.80 35.92 3.84
N SER A 10 -8.90 36.63 4.09
CA SER A 10 -8.86 38.01 4.62
C SER A 10 -9.18 38.15 6.11
N LEU A 11 -9.33 37.10 6.88
CA LEU A 11 -9.81 37.17 8.28
C LEU A 11 -8.79 36.79 9.38
N LEU A 12 -7.49 36.72 9.07
CA LEU A 12 -6.44 36.22 10.01
C LEU A 12 -5.34 37.23 10.34
N LEU A 13 -5.59 38.52 10.26
CA LEU A 13 -4.64 39.54 10.69
C LEU A 13 -5.31 40.50 11.68
N VAL A 14 -5.31 40.18 12.98
CA VAL A 14 -5.22 41.13 14.12
C VAL A 14 -5.15 40.36 15.44
N CYS A 15 -4.00 40.37 16.13
CA CYS A 15 -3.70 40.73 17.52
C CYS A 15 -2.39 40.10 18.02
N PRO A 16 -1.38 40.85 18.36
CA PRO A 16 -0.23 40.33 19.09
C PRO A 16 -0.51 40.44 20.62
N SER A 17 -0.94 39.38 21.23
CA SER A 17 -0.88 39.24 22.68
C SER A 17 0.08 38.13 23.05
N VAL A 18 1.06 38.50 23.88
CA VAL A 18 2.09 37.64 24.48
C VAL A 18 1.40 36.47 25.19
N LEU A 19 1.58 35.28 24.66
CA LEU A 19 1.08 34.03 25.24
C LEU A 19 2.23 33.14 25.64
N SER A 20 2.36 32.92 26.94
CA SER A 20 3.24 31.92 27.51
C SER A 20 2.83 30.53 27.00
N ALA A 21 3.63 29.96 26.11
CA ALA A 21 3.43 28.59 25.65
C ALA A 21 3.80 27.63 26.80
N GLN A 22 2.79 27.05 27.45
CA GLN A 22 3.01 25.90 28.31
C GLN A 22 3.37 24.71 27.40
N GLY A 23 4.62 24.24 27.50
CA GLY A 23 5.12 23.11 26.75
C GLY A 23 4.32 21.84 27.03
N ILE A 24 3.62 21.37 26.01
CA ILE A 24 3.01 20.03 26.04
C ILE A 24 4.15 19.04 25.78
N THR A 25 4.77 18.57 26.85
CA THR A 25 5.66 17.42 26.78
C THR A 25 4.84 16.21 26.33
N ARG A 26 4.98 15.79 25.10
CA ARG A 26 4.59 14.43 24.68
C ARG A 26 5.46 13.46 25.48
N ARG A 27 4.97 13.02 26.64
CA ARG A 27 5.53 11.83 27.28
C ARG A 27 5.40 10.69 26.29
N ILE A 28 6.37 9.77 26.28
CA ILE A 28 6.16 8.45 25.68
C ILE A 28 5.03 7.80 26.48
N HIS A 29 3.80 8.15 26.15
CA HIS A 29 2.67 7.32 26.47
C HIS A 29 2.75 6.19 25.44
N GLN A 30 3.52 5.15 25.78
CA GLN A 30 3.14 3.82 25.39
C GLN A 30 1.73 3.68 25.93
N ILE A 31 0.72 3.91 25.10
CA ILE A 31 -0.56 3.26 25.27
C ILE A 31 -0.17 1.81 25.02
N ASP A 32 0.14 1.09 26.10
CA ASP A 32 0.11 -0.36 26.03
C ASP A 32 -1.22 -0.66 25.35
N GLU A 33 -1.15 -1.37 24.24
CA GLU A 33 -2.32 -1.89 23.58
C GLU A 33 -3.13 -2.51 24.73
N VAL A 34 -4.20 -1.83 25.15
CA VAL A 34 -5.09 -2.37 26.17
C VAL A 34 -5.76 -3.56 25.49
N THR A 35 -5.04 -4.66 25.50
CA THR A 35 -5.56 -5.95 25.14
C THR A 35 -6.50 -6.28 26.30
N VAL A 36 -7.78 -5.99 26.13
CA VAL A 36 -8.87 -6.27 27.07
C VAL A 36 -8.95 -7.78 27.41
N TRP A 37 -8.16 -8.57 26.73
CA TRP A 37 -8.02 -10.01 26.85
C TRP A 37 -6.61 -10.36 27.33
N GLY A 38 -6.54 -11.21 28.33
CA GLY A 38 -5.26 -11.73 28.86
C GLY A 38 -4.30 -12.10 27.74
N LYS A 39 -2.99 -12.09 28.01
CA LYS A 39 -1.91 -12.33 27.05
C LYS A 39 -2.27 -13.49 26.11
N ARG A 40 -2.78 -13.17 24.91
CA ARG A 40 -3.01 -14.17 23.87
C ARG A 40 -1.66 -14.76 23.49
N PRO A 41 -1.52 -16.08 23.39
CA PRO A 41 -0.30 -16.66 22.94
C PRO A 41 -0.02 -16.15 21.54
N MET A 42 1.17 -15.58 21.31
CA MET A 42 1.58 -15.14 19.97
C MET A 42 1.72 -16.40 19.09
N ILE A 43 1.00 -16.42 17.99
CA ILE A 43 1.26 -17.36 16.90
C ILE A 43 2.59 -16.93 16.29
N GLY A 44 3.47 -17.87 15.89
CA GLY A 44 4.81 -17.64 15.31
C GLY A 44 4.86 -16.81 14.03
N VAL A 45 3.96 -15.84 13.89
CA VAL A 45 3.71 -15.03 12.71
C VAL A 45 4.72 -13.89 12.62
N GLN A 46 5.36 -13.74 11.47
CA GLN A 46 6.13 -12.54 11.13
C GLN A 46 5.19 -11.40 10.73
N LYS A 47 5.03 -10.44 11.63
CA LYS A 47 4.18 -9.27 11.44
C LYS A 47 4.97 -7.98 11.64
N THR A 48 4.92 -7.08 10.66
CA THR A 48 5.39 -5.70 10.77
C THR A 48 4.21 -4.80 11.03
N LYS A 49 4.19 -4.09 12.15
CA LYS A 49 3.20 -3.02 12.43
C LYS A 49 3.82 -1.67 12.06
N PHE A 50 3.02 -0.77 11.50
CA PHE A 50 3.42 0.63 11.29
C PHE A 50 3.03 1.47 12.50
N ASP A 51 3.88 2.42 12.85
CA ASP A 51 3.57 3.39 13.89
C ASP A 51 2.45 4.32 13.41
N SER A 52 1.57 4.70 14.33
CA SER A 52 0.52 5.69 14.10
C SER A 52 1.06 7.06 13.70
N LEU A 53 2.26 7.44 14.17
CA LEU A 53 2.94 8.67 13.77
C LEU A 53 3.33 8.64 12.29
N ALA A 54 3.78 7.50 11.76
CA ALA A 54 4.06 7.34 10.34
C ALA A 54 2.79 7.46 9.49
N LEU A 55 1.69 6.82 9.92
CA LEU A 55 0.40 6.88 9.20
C LEU A 55 -0.22 8.28 9.19
N LYS A 56 0.02 9.09 10.23
CA LYS A 56 -0.50 10.46 10.37
C LYS A 56 0.58 11.53 10.15
N GLU A 57 1.62 11.20 9.41
CA GLU A 57 2.73 12.12 9.17
C GLU A 57 2.31 13.33 8.33
N ASN A 58 1.57 13.09 7.24
CA ASN A 58 1.24 14.11 6.23
C ASN A 58 0.00 13.66 5.45
N ILE A 59 -0.93 14.58 5.18
CA ILE A 59 -2.17 14.32 4.44
C ILE A 59 -1.95 13.99 2.95
N ALA A 60 -0.84 14.44 2.38
CA ALA A 60 -0.48 14.19 0.98
C ALA A 60 0.04 12.76 0.73
N LEU A 61 0.35 12.00 1.81
CA LEU A 61 0.91 10.66 1.68
C LEU A 61 -0.17 9.60 1.45
N SER A 62 0.10 8.74 0.49
CA SER A 62 -0.62 7.49 0.27
C SER A 62 0.01 6.34 1.05
N MET A 63 -0.64 5.19 1.08
CA MET A 63 -0.05 3.97 1.64
C MET A 63 1.17 3.49 0.84
N ALA A 64 1.31 3.85 -0.44
CA ALA A 64 2.53 3.60 -1.22
C ALA A 64 3.74 4.30 -0.60
N ASP A 65 3.60 5.57 -0.20
CA ASP A 65 4.66 6.36 0.43
C ASP A 65 5.02 5.81 1.81
N ILE A 66 4.01 5.43 2.61
CA ILE A 66 4.24 4.81 3.91
C ILE A 66 5.06 3.53 3.78
N LEU A 67 4.72 2.67 2.83
CA LEU A 67 5.43 1.41 2.59
C LEU A 67 6.87 1.65 2.12
N THR A 68 7.09 2.61 1.23
CA THR A 68 8.40 2.97 0.68
C THR A 68 9.39 3.38 1.77
N PHE A 69 8.97 4.24 2.71
CA PHE A 69 9.88 4.81 3.70
C PHE A 69 9.89 4.07 5.06
N ASN A 70 8.93 3.19 5.32
CA ASN A 70 8.82 2.51 6.62
C ASN A 70 8.88 0.98 6.53
N SER A 71 9.28 0.45 5.37
CA SER A 71 9.49 -0.98 5.17
C SER A 71 10.57 -1.25 4.12
N SER A 72 11.03 -2.49 4.03
CA SER A 72 11.92 -2.96 2.95
C SER A 72 11.18 -3.50 1.73
N VAL A 73 9.85 -3.39 1.70
CA VAL A 73 9.03 -3.86 0.58
C VAL A 73 9.21 -2.93 -0.61
N PHE A 74 9.41 -3.51 -1.79
CA PHE A 74 9.52 -2.71 -3.00
C PHE A 74 8.16 -2.18 -3.46
N VAL A 75 8.08 -0.88 -3.64
CA VAL A 75 6.91 -0.19 -4.20
C VAL A 75 7.25 0.27 -5.62
N LYS A 76 6.63 -0.37 -6.61
CA LYS A 76 6.71 0.07 -8.00
C LYS A 76 5.71 1.18 -8.23
N SER A 77 6.17 2.43 -8.28
CA SER A 77 5.33 3.61 -8.46
C SER A 77 5.57 4.27 -9.82
N TYR A 78 4.50 4.71 -10.44
CA TYR A 78 4.54 5.50 -11.69
C TYR A 78 4.43 7.01 -11.44
N GLY A 79 4.52 7.45 -10.17
CA GLY A 79 4.40 8.83 -9.71
C GLY A 79 3.17 9.06 -8.83
N ARG A 80 3.02 10.31 -8.33
CA ARG A 80 1.88 10.69 -7.47
C ARG A 80 0.57 10.53 -8.23
N ALA A 81 -0.45 10.00 -7.54
CA ALA A 81 -1.80 9.72 -8.09
C ALA A 81 -1.80 8.83 -9.34
N THR A 82 -0.71 8.11 -9.62
CA THR A 82 -0.64 7.09 -10.65
C THR A 82 -0.46 5.72 -10.01
N LEU A 83 -0.54 4.65 -10.81
CA LEU A 83 -0.48 3.29 -10.30
C LEU A 83 0.75 3.07 -9.39
N SER A 84 0.51 2.59 -8.18
CA SER A 84 1.55 2.18 -7.25
C SER A 84 1.24 0.79 -6.71
N THR A 85 2.09 -0.18 -7.02
CA THR A 85 1.93 -1.58 -6.65
C THR A 85 3.02 -2.04 -5.73
N VAL A 86 2.71 -3.04 -4.92
CA VAL A 86 3.61 -3.59 -3.90
C VAL A 86 3.88 -5.06 -4.19
N ALA A 87 5.14 -5.42 -4.15
CA ALA A 87 5.59 -6.80 -4.26
C ALA A 87 6.42 -7.19 -3.03
N PHE A 88 6.00 -8.25 -2.36
CA PHE A 88 6.74 -8.81 -1.23
C PHE A 88 7.76 -9.81 -1.73
N ARG A 89 9.00 -9.74 -1.19
CA ARG A 89 9.99 -10.81 -1.34
C ARG A 89 10.17 -11.27 -2.79
N GLY A 90 10.19 -10.32 -3.72
CA GLY A 90 10.41 -10.60 -5.13
C GLY A 90 9.25 -11.28 -5.87
N THR A 91 8.07 -11.36 -5.27
CA THR A 91 6.87 -11.89 -5.94
C THR A 91 6.19 -10.83 -6.82
N SER A 92 5.13 -11.21 -7.55
CA SER A 92 4.32 -10.30 -8.35
C SER A 92 3.38 -9.47 -7.46
N PRO A 93 2.97 -8.26 -7.86
CA PRO A 93 1.93 -7.50 -7.18
C PRO A 93 0.60 -8.24 -6.99
N SER A 94 0.24 -9.14 -7.90
CA SER A 94 -0.95 -9.98 -7.80
C SER A 94 -0.84 -11.09 -6.75
N HIS A 95 0.37 -11.35 -6.22
CA HIS A 95 0.61 -12.25 -5.10
C HIS A 95 0.47 -11.56 -3.74
N THR A 96 0.32 -10.23 -3.73
CA THR A 96 0.12 -9.44 -2.53
C THR A 96 -1.36 -9.21 -2.29
N GLN A 97 -1.89 -9.76 -1.21
CA GLN A 97 -3.26 -9.49 -0.79
C GLN A 97 -3.33 -8.20 0.02
N VAL A 98 -4.44 -7.49 -0.08
CA VAL A 98 -4.68 -6.26 0.70
C VAL A 98 -6.08 -6.33 1.28
N THR A 99 -6.18 -6.16 2.60
CA THR A 99 -7.48 -6.10 3.28
C THR A 99 -7.71 -4.76 3.94
N TRP A 100 -8.94 -4.27 3.89
CA TRP A 100 -9.42 -3.12 4.65
C TRP A 100 -10.57 -3.56 5.57
N ASN A 101 -10.38 -3.40 6.87
CA ASN A 101 -11.30 -3.88 7.93
C ASN A 101 -11.67 -5.38 7.80
N GLY A 102 -10.74 -6.19 7.25
CA GLY A 102 -10.89 -7.62 7.02
C GLY A 102 -11.39 -7.97 5.61
N MET A 103 -12.05 -7.08 4.89
CA MET A 103 -12.49 -7.30 3.51
C MET A 103 -11.33 -7.11 2.53
N ARG A 104 -11.10 -8.08 1.64
CA ARG A 104 -10.09 -7.98 0.57
C ARG A 104 -10.50 -6.92 -0.45
N ILE A 105 -9.59 -5.99 -0.76
CA ILE A 105 -9.81 -4.88 -1.68
C ILE A 105 -9.03 -4.98 -2.99
N ASN A 106 -8.34 -6.10 -3.24
CA ASN A 106 -7.71 -6.37 -4.52
C ASN A 106 -8.76 -6.37 -5.64
N ASN A 107 -8.42 -5.72 -6.76
CA ASN A 107 -9.28 -5.72 -7.94
C ASN A 107 -9.38 -7.15 -8.51
N PRO A 108 -10.56 -7.78 -8.62
CA PRO A 108 -10.70 -9.17 -9.07
C PRO A 108 -10.31 -9.38 -10.54
N MET A 109 -10.28 -8.30 -11.35
CA MET A 109 -9.80 -8.35 -12.74
C MET A 109 -8.29 -8.51 -12.80
N LEU A 110 -7.56 -7.74 -11.97
CA LEU A 110 -6.10 -7.59 -12.02
C LEU A 110 -5.38 -8.35 -10.91
N GLY A 111 -6.07 -8.76 -9.84
CA GLY A 111 -5.49 -9.42 -8.67
C GLY A 111 -4.67 -8.50 -7.76
N MET A 112 -4.51 -7.22 -8.09
CA MET A 112 -3.68 -6.27 -7.35
C MET A 112 -4.47 -5.06 -6.84
N THR A 113 -3.84 -4.29 -5.96
CA THR A 113 -4.38 -3.04 -5.40
C THR A 113 -3.48 -1.89 -5.79
N ASP A 114 -4.07 -0.76 -6.17
CA ASP A 114 -3.37 0.51 -6.34
C ASP A 114 -3.24 1.22 -4.99
N PHE A 115 -2.03 1.27 -4.43
CA PHE A 115 -1.75 1.89 -3.14
C PHE A 115 -1.72 3.41 -3.20
N SER A 116 -1.63 4.02 -4.39
CA SER A 116 -1.71 5.47 -4.56
C SER A 116 -3.09 6.03 -4.21
N THR A 117 -4.14 5.21 -4.33
CA THR A 117 -5.54 5.59 -4.04
C THR A 117 -5.93 5.35 -2.57
N ILE A 118 -4.98 5.04 -1.70
CA ILE A 118 -5.23 4.80 -0.28
C ILE A 118 -4.58 5.90 0.55
N PRO A 119 -5.31 6.98 0.94
CA PRO A 119 -4.77 8.04 1.79
C PRO A 119 -4.34 7.49 3.14
N SER A 120 -3.11 7.78 3.58
CA SER A 120 -2.59 7.29 4.86
C SER A 120 -3.42 7.75 6.05
N TYR A 121 -4.01 8.94 5.99
CA TYR A 121 -4.89 9.52 7.02
C TYR A 121 -6.23 8.80 7.20
N PHE A 122 -6.61 7.94 6.25
CA PHE A 122 -7.81 7.08 6.39
C PHE A 122 -7.52 5.79 7.14
N ILE A 123 -6.24 5.46 7.36
CA ILE A 123 -5.81 4.22 7.99
C ILE A 123 -5.32 4.54 9.40
N ASP A 124 -5.85 3.84 10.41
CA ASP A 124 -5.42 3.97 11.80
C ASP A 124 -4.46 2.84 12.21
N GLN A 125 -4.58 1.68 11.56
CA GLN A 125 -3.71 0.53 11.76
C GLN A 125 -3.30 -0.06 10.43
N ALA A 126 -2.01 -0.26 10.24
CA ALA A 126 -1.47 -0.97 9.08
C ALA A 126 -0.44 -2.00 9.55
N SER A 127 -0.45 -3.17 8.93
CA SER A 127 0.53 -4.20 9.19
C SER A 127 0.79 -5.05 7.95
N LEU A 128 2.02 -5.57 7.88
CA LEU A 128 2.46 -6.52 6.88
C LEU A 128 2.57 -7.90 7.50
N LEU A 129 2.02 -8.90 6.85
CA LEU A 129 2.20 -10.31 7.15
C LEU A 129 3.04 -10.91 6.02
N HIS A 130 4.21 -11.41 6.35
CA HIS A 130 5.19 -11.86 5.36
C HIS A 130 5.04 -13.35 5.08
N GLY A 131 5.09 -13.75 3.81
CA GLY A 131 5.17 -15.14 3.35
C GLY A 131 4.17 -16.08 4.05
N THR A 132 4.69 -17.11 4.71
CA THR A 132 3.90 -18.13 5.44
C THR A 132 2.91 -17.54 6.44
N SER A 133 3.22 -16.38 7.01
CA SER A 133 2.38 -15.72 8.02
C SER A 133 1.03 -15.24 7.47
N SER A 134 0.88 -15.13 6.17
CA SER A 134 -0.37 -14.73 5.52
C SER A 134 -1.40 -15.88 5.44
N VAL A 135 -1.00 -17.14 5.58
CA VAL A 135 -1.88 -18.32 5.44
C VAL A 135 -3.00 -18.34 6.48
N ASN A 136 -2.76 -17.79 7.67
CA ASN A 136 -3.78 -17.75 8.74
C ASN A 136 -4.89 -16.71 8.49
N GLU A 137 -4.76 -15.90 7.46
CA GLU A 137 -5.74 -14.89 7.09
C GLU A 137 -6.48 -15.29 5.81
N THR A 138 -7.72 -14.87 5.66
CA THR A 138 -8.50 -15.16 4.45
C THR A 138 -7.86 -14.57 3.21
N GLY A 139 -7.67 -15.38 2.18
CA GLY A 139 -7.06 -14.96 0.93
C GLY A 139 -5.57 -14.66 1.04
N GLY A 140 -4.83 -15.33 1.93
CA GLY A 140 -3.38 -15.19 2.04
C GLY A 140 -2.70 -15.44 0.68
N GLY A 141 -1.88 -14.48 0.24
CA GLY A 141 -1.18 -14.56 -1.05
C GLY A 141 0.16 -15.29 -0.96
N LEU A 142 0.67 -15.71 -2.09
CA LEU A 142 2.02 -16.29 -2.23
C LEU A 142 3.13 -15.34 -1.72
N GLY A 143 2.93 -14.02 -1.86
CA GLY A 143 3.90 -13.01 -1.42
C GLY A 143 3.70 -12.55 0.01
N GLY A 144 2.46 -12.26 0.40
CA GLY A 144 2.14 -11.72 1.71
C GLY A 144 0.81 -10.96 1.74
N LEU A 145 0.54 -10.35 2.88
CA LEU A 145 -0.71 -9.63 3.11
C LEU A 145 -0.46 -8.26 3.74
N VAL A 146 -1.09 -7.23 3.20
CA VAL A 146 -1.19 -5.89 3.80
C VAL A 146 -2.55 -5.77 4.49
N LYS A 147 -2.56 -5.65 5.82
CA LYS A 147 -3.79 -5.40 6.59
C LYS A 147 -3.91 -3.93 6.89
N LEU A 148 -4.99 -3.33 6.45
CA LEU A 148 -5.36 -1.94 6.70
C LEU A 148 -6.63 -1.93 7.56
N GLY A 149 -6.66 -1.04 8.53
CA GLY A 149 -7.81 -0.97 9.43
C GLY A 149 -8.06 0.44 9.93
N THR A 150 -9.32 0.67 10.25
CA THR A 150 -9.78 1.81 11.04
C THR A 150 -10.09 1.33 12.45
N THR A 151 -9.97 2.24 13.41
CA THR A 151 -10.26 1.92 14.81
C THR A 151 -11.22 2.94 15.41
N PRO A 152 -12.14 2.48 16.28
CA PRO A 152 -12.94 3.39 17.07
C PRO A 152 -12.02 4.35 17.83
N GLN A 153 -12.33 5.64 17.78
CA GLN A 153 -11.60 6.64 18.55
C GLN A 153 -12.19 6.70 19.95
N VAL A 154 -11.42 6.29 20.94
CA VAL A 154 -11.83 6.37 22.34
C VAL A 154 -11.71 7.84 22.79
N GLY A 155 -12.82 8.50 23.00
CA GLY A 155 -12.89 9.87 23.51
C GLY A 155 -14.33 10.33 23.62
N GLU A 156 -14.68 10.96 24.74
CA GLU A 156 -15.99 11.57 24.92
C GLU A 156 -16.03 12.96 24.27
N GLY A 157 -17.20 13.29 23.71
CA GLY A 157 -17.47 14.59 23.13
C GLY A 157 -17.14 14.72 21.65
N PHE A 158 -17.11 15.95 21.18
CA PHE A 158 -16.88 16.30 19.79
C PHE A 158 -15.43 16.69 19.56
N HIS A 159 -14.84 16.19 18.49
CA HIS A 159 -13.50 16.53 18.03
C HIS A 159 -13.55 16.88 16.54
N ALA A 160 -12.80 17.90 16.13
CA ALA A 160 -12.65 18.29 14.74
C ALA A 160 -11.17 18.51 14.43
N GLN A 161 -10.79 18.26 13.20
CA GLN A 161 -9.47 18.56 12.67
C GLN A 161 -9.63 18.98 11.21
N TYR A 162 -8.92 20.04 10.82
CA TYR A 162 -8.79 20.44 9.43
C TYR A 162 -7.30 20.62 9.12
N VAL A 163 -6.86 20.16 7.95
CA VAL A 163 -5.50 20.35 7.47
C VAL A 163 -5.56 20.82 6.03
N GLN A 164 -4.84 21.92 5.74
CA GLN A 164 -4.64 22.46 4.41
C GLN A 164 -3.18 22.27 4.01
N GLY A 165 -2.95 21.71 2.84
CA GLY A 165 -1.64 21.56 2.21
C GLY A 165 -1.56 22.31 0.88
N ILE A 166 -0.42 22.91 0.61
CA ILE A 166 -0.05 23.46 -0.69
C ILE A 166 1.36 22.98 -1.02
N GLY A 167 1.61 22.70 -2.29
CA GLY A 167 2.91 22.17 -2.70
C GLY A 167 3.35 22.61 -4.09
N SER A 168 4.57 22.19 -4.44
CA SER A 168 5.11 22.35 -5.80
C SER A 168 4.15 21.76 -6.83
N PHE A 169 4.27 22.20 -8.07
CA PHE A 169 3.43 21.76 -9.20
C PHE A 169 1.95 22.12 -9.01
N ARG A 170 1.68 23.22 -8.28
CA ARG A 170 0.33 23.72 -7.98
C ARG A 170 -0.53 22.66 -7.28
N THR A 171 0.11 21.91 -6.39
CA THR A 171 -0.57 20.87 -5.61
C THR A 171 -1.37 21.48 -4.49
N PHE A 172 -2.56 20.94 -4.27
CA PHE A 172 -3.51 21.36 -3.26
C PHE A 172 -4.09 20.12 -2.57
N ASP A 173 -3.92 20.05 -1.25
CA ASP A 173 -4.37 18.93 -0.44
C ASP A 173 -5.22 19.44 0.72
N GLU A 174 -6.35 18.83 0.95
CA GLU A 174 -7.24 19.13 2.09
C GLU A 174 -7.62 17.87 2.83
N PHE A 175 -7.72 17.98 4.13
CA PHE A 175 -8.25 16.94 5.01
C PHE A 175 -9.17 17.55 6.06
N ALA A 176 -10.33 16.96 6.24
CA ALA A 176 -11.24 17.27 7.33
C ALA A 176 -11.62 15.99 8.07
N ARG A 177 -11.71 16.10 9.39
CA ARG A 177 -12.18 15.03 10.27
C ARG A 177 -13.10 15.60 11.33
N PHE A 178 -14.24 14.92 11.50
CA PHE A 178 -15.20 15.17 12.56
C PHE A 178 -15.44 13.87 13.30
N THR A 179 -15.35 13.90 14.61
CA THR A 179 -15.56 12.70 15.44
C THR A 179 -16.43 13.08 16.63
N TYR A 180 -17.42 12.25 16.91
CA TYR A 180 -18.23 12.32 18.12
C TYR A 180 -18.16 10.99 18.87
N GLY A 181 -17.90 11.05 20.15
CA GLY A 181 -17.85 9.89 21.02
C GLY A 181 -18.73 10.05 22.27
N SER A 182 -19.39 8.97 22.66
CA SER A 182 -20.09 8.81 23.93
C SER A 182 -19.76 7.43 24.51
N ASP A 183 -20.33 7.10 25.66
CA ASP A 183 -20.12 5.78 26.32
C ASP A 183 -20.39 4.58 25.40
N ARG A 184 -21.24 4.74 24.37
CA ARG A 184 -21.66 3.63 23.51
C ARG A 184 -21.51 3.92 22.03
N TRP A 185 -21.60 5.18 21.63
CA TRP A 185 -21.57 5.56 20.22
C TRP A 185 -20.29 6.26 19.88
N GLN A 186 -19.74 5.89 18.75
CA GLN A 186 -18.66 6.63 18.12
C GLN A 186 -18.96 6.81 16.65
N VAL A 187 -18.88 8.05 16.21
CA VAL A 187 -19.11 8.45 14.81
C VAL A 187 -17.89 9.23 14.34
N SER A 188 -17.34 8.88 13.19
CA SER A 188 -16.22 9.60 12.57
C SER A 188 -16.49 9.81 11.10
N THR A 189 -16.33 11.02 10.63
CA THR A 189 -16.34 11.37 9.20
C THR A 189 -14.99 11.94 8.85
N ARG A 190 -14.34 11.39 7.81
CA ARG A 190 -13.07 11.89 7.26
C ARG A 190 -13.27 12.19 5.78
N ALA A 191 -12.74 13.32 5.33
CA ALA A 191 -12.73 13.69 3.93
C ALA A 191 -11.33 14.12 3.51
N VAL A 192 -10.91 13.73 2.31
CA VAL A 192 -9.69 14.16 1.65
C VAL A 192 -10.05 14.68 0.27
N TYR A 193 -9.48 15.82 -0.08
CA TYR A 193 -9.43 16.34 -1.44
C TYR A 193 -7.98 16.56 -1.81
N SER A 194 -7.57 16.13 -3.01
CA SER A 194 -6.23 16.33 -3.51
C SER A 194 -6.27 16.62 -5.00
N SER A 195 -5.57 17.65 -5.45
CA SER A 195 -5.49 18.01 -6.88
C SER A 195 -4.14 18.59 -7.24
N SER A 196 -3.69 18.33 -8.45
CA SER A 196 -2.47 18.92 -9.03
C SER A 196 -2.46 18.75 -10.53
N PRO A 197 -1.95 19.73 -11.31
CA PRO A 197 -1.53 19.52 -12.68
C PRO A 197 -0.33 18.58 -12.82
N ASN A 198 0.48 18.44 -11.74
CA ASN A 198 1.62 17.55 -11.66
C ASN A 198 2.62 17.68 -12.82
N ASP A 199 2.82 18.94 -13.28
CA ASP A 199 3.59 19.35 -14.46
C ASP A 199 5.07 19.63 -14.13
N PHE A 200 5.71 18.77 -13.33
CA PHE A 200 7.09 18.91 -12.91
C PHE A 200 8.07 18.87 -14.11
N LYS A 201 9.23 19.49 -13.94
CA LYS A 201 10.34 19.40 -14.90
C LYS A 201 11.16 18.14 -14.64
N TYR A 202 11.60 17.50 -15.71
CA TYR A 202 12.50 16.34 -15.67
C TYR A 202 13.49 16.38 -16.83
N ARG A 203 14.61 15.68 -16.70
CA ARG A 203 15.56 15.47 -17.80
C ARG A 203 15.09 14.27 -18.63
N ASN A 204 14.79 14.51 -19.93
CA ASN A 204 14.38 13.42 -20.81
C ASN A 204 15.60 12.65 -21.32
N ARG A 205 15.89 11.49 -20.70
CA ARG A 205 17.02 10.64 -21.07
C ARG A 205 16.77 9.78 -22.32
N ASP A 206 15.54 9.72 -22.78
CA ASP A 206 15.15 8.98 -23.99
C ASP A 206 15.29 9.87 -25.27
N LYS A 207 15.52 11.17 -25.09
CA LYS A 207 15.71 12.14 -26.16
C LYS A 207 17.09 12.77 -26.04
N LYS A 208 17.92 12.62 -27.07
CA LYS A 208 19.25 13.24 -27.16
C LYS A 208 19.23 14.31 -28.21
N GLU A 209 19.56 15.54 -27.85
CA GLU A 209 19.68 16.68 -28.78
C GLU A 209 21.14 17.02 -29.02
N ASN A 210 21.48 17.30 -30.29
CA ASN A 210 22.84 17.68 -30.67
C ASN A 210 23.04 19.18 -30.50
N ILE A 211 24.27 19.57 -30.15
CA ILE A 211 24.76 20.94 -30.15
C ILE A 211 25.59 21.08 -31.39
N TYR A 212 25.26 22.10 -32.20
CA TYR A 212 25.95 22.41 -33.44
C TYR A 212 26.77 23.66 -33.25
N ASP A 213 27.94 23.73 -33.94
CA ASP A 213 28.70 24.96 -34.12
C ASP A 213 28.12 25.81 -35.26
N ASP A 214 28.74 26.97 -35.53
CA ASP A 214 28.31 27.87 -36.59
C ASP A 214 28.44 27.26 -38.00
N GLU A 215 29.23 26.19 -38.12
CA GLU A 215 29.46 25.44 -39.36
C GLU A 215 28.55 24.19 -39.46
N MET A 216 27.57 24.04 -38.56
CA MET A 216 26.63 22.92 -38.46
C MET A 216 27.28 21.57 -38.14
N ASN A 217 28.49 21.54 -37.60
CA ASN A 217 29.11 20.32 -37.10
C ASN A 217 28.58 20.01 -35.70
N ILE A 218 28.42 18.73 -35.37
CA ILE A 218 28.02 18.29 -34.03
C ILE A 218 29.22 18.42 -33.08
N VAL A 219 29.19 19.40 -32.18
CA VAL A 219 30.21 19.65 -31.16
C VAL A 219 29.89 19.06 -29.80
N GLY A 220 28.66 18.59 -29.62
CA GLY A 220 28.21 17.98 -28.37
C GLY A 220 26.78 17.47 -28.43
N SER A 221 26.32 16.97 -27.30
CA SER A 221 24.90 16.58 -27.17
C SER A 221 24.47 16.67 -25.72
N TYR A 222 23.19 16.89 -25.49
CA TYR A 222 22.59 16.96 -24.16
C TYR A 222 21.24 16.28 -24.11
N TYR A 223 20.75 16.01 -22.89
CA TYR A 223 19.40 15.54 -22.66
C TYR A 223 18.52 16.75 -22.30
N PRO A 224 17.45 17.05 -23.06
CA PRO A 224 16.63 18.22 -22.83
C PRO A 224 15.84 18.12 -21.53
N THR A 225 15.56 19.28 -20.94
CA THR A 225 14.63 19.38 -19.80
C THR A 225 13.24 19.64 -20.34
N GLU A 226 12.34 18.71 -20.06
CA GLU A 226 10.94 18.76 -20.47
C GLU A 226 10.01 18.86 -19.25
N ARG A 227 8.73 19.14 -19.50
CA ARG A 227 7.68 19.08 -18.49
C ARG A 227 6.92 17.77 -18.58
N ASN A 228 6.57 17.20 -17.42
CA ASN A 228 5.64 16.09 -17.36
C ASN A 228 4.30 16.51 -17.98
N LYS A 229 3.85 15.75 -18.96
CA LYS A 229 2.57 15.94 -19.64
C LYS A 229 1.60 14.86 -19.20
N SER A 230 0.29 15.18 -19.15
CA SER A 230 -0.75 14.21 -18.79
C SER A 230 -0.52 13.56 -17.43
N GLY A 231 -0.24 14.38 -16.41
CA GLY A 231 -0.04 13.91 -15.03
C GLY A 231 -1.06 14.48 -14.04
N ALA A 232 -2.03 15.27 -14.53
CA ALA A 232 -3.00 15.94 -13.69
C ALA A 232 -3.94 14.95 -12.97
N PHE A 233 -4.30 15.29 -11.73
CA PHE A 233 -5.25 14.50 -10.96
C PHE A 233 -6.17 15.36 -10.11
N ASP A 234 -7.32 14.80 -9.79
CA ASP A 234 -8.36 15.36 -8.92
C ASP A 234 -9.02 14.18 -8.18
N ASP A 235 -8.77 14.06 -6.88
CA ASP A 235 -9.18 12.93 -6.05
C ASP A 235 -10.00 13.40 -4.85
N VAL A 236 -11.16 12.79 -4.64
CA VAL A 236 -12.02 12.99 -3.46
C VAL A 236 -12.23 11.66 -2.76
N HIS A 237 -12.00 11.63 -1.46
CA HIS A 237 -12.30 10.48 -0.62
C HIS A 237 -13.15 10.91 0.55
N VAL A 238 -14.16 10.11 0.89
CA VAL A 238 -14.98 10.28 2.09
C VAL A 238 -15.09 8.95 2.81
N LEU A 239 -14.74 8.93 4.09
CA LEU A 239 -14.87 7.77 4.97
C LEU A 239 -15.82 8.10 6.11
N GLN A 240 -16.89 7.34 6.22
CA GLN A 240 -17.85 7.39 7.31
C GLN A 240 -17.70 6.15 8.17
N GLU A 241 -17.59 6.33 9.47
CA GLU A 241 -17.48 5.27 10.47
C GLU A 241 -18.50 5.47 11.55
N VAL A 242 -19.17 4.41 11.95
CA VAL A 242 -20.11 4.37 13.05
C VAL A 242 -19.87 3.11 13.86
N TYR A 243 -19.67 3.23 15.16
CA TYR A 243 -19.53 2.12 16.08
C TYR A 243 -20.52 2.24 17.22
N TYR A 244 -21.04 1.10 17.63
CA TYR A 244 -21.95 1.00 18.77
C TYR A 244 -21.53 -0.17 19.68
N ASP A 245 -21.22 0.15 20.94
CA ASP A 245 -20.85 -0.81 21.98
C ASP A 245 -22.03 -1.07 22.90
N THR A 246 -22.41 -2.36 23.02
CA THR A 246 -23.44 -2.78 23.97
C THR A 246 -22.83 -2.99 25.38
N ARG A 247 -23.67 -2.96 26.41
CA ARG A 247 -23.23 -3.34 27.77
C ARG A 247 -22.93 -4.85 27.92
N ARG A 248 -23.30 -5.66 26.95
CA ARG A 248 -23.14 -7.12 26.96
C ARG A 248 -21.87 -7.61 26.28
N GLY A 249 -21.00 -6.71 25.83
CA GLY A 249 -19.74 -7.04 25.15
C GLY A 249 -19.86 -7.20 23.64
N ASP A 250 -20.97 -6.75 23.02
CA ASP A 250 -21.09 -6.69 21.59
C ASP A 250 -20.63 -5.33 21.07
N ARG A 251 -19.91 -5.33 19.96
CA ARG A 251 -19.60 -4.17 19.16
C ARG A 251 -20.16 -4.33 17.75
N PHE A 252 -20.93 -3.35 17.30
CA PHE A 252 -21.37 -3.21 15.92
C PHE A 252 -20.58 -2.09 15.26
N GLY A 253 -20.16 -2.29 14.03
CA GLY A 253 -19.44 -1.28 13.24
C GLY A 253 -19.99 -1.18 11.83
N LEU A 254 -20.11 0.05 11.31
CA LEU A 254 -20.36 0.35 9.91
C LEU A 254 -19.24 1.26 9.45
N ASN A 255 -18.53 0.84 8.41
CA ASN A 255 -17.49 1.62 7.75
C ASN A 255 -17.85 1.73 6.27
N ALA A 256 -17.95 2.95 5.74
CA ALA A 256 -18.25 3.21 4.34
C ALA A 256 -17.24 4.21 3.78
N TRP A 257 -16.55 3.82 2.71
CA TRP A 257 -15.49 4.59 2.07
C TRP A 257 -15.83 4.82 0.61
N TYR A 258 -16.09 6.07 0.24
CA TYR A 258 -16.30 6.50 -1.13
C TYR A 258 -15.04 7.13 -1.71
N ILE A 259 -14.74 6.80 -2.97
CA ILE A 259 -13.61 7.28 -3.76
C ILE A 259 -14.14 7.82 -5.08
N ASN A 260 -13.75 9.02 -5.43
CA ASN A 260 -13.92 9.60 -6.76
C ASN A 260 -12.55 10.10 -7.23
N SER A 261 -11.96 9.41 -8.19
CA SER A 261 -10.63 9.68 -8.73
C SER A 261 -10.71 9.96 -10.22
N ASN A 262 -10.16 11.09 -10.62
CA ASN A 262 -10.01 11.49 -12.03
C ASN A 262 -8.57 11.86 -12.26
N ARG A 263 -7.84 11.05 -13.03
CA ARG A 263 -6.40 11.19 -13.20
C ARG A 263 -5.97 10.96 -14.64
N GLU A 264 -5.06 11.79 -15.07
CA GLU A 264 -4.32 11.58 -16.30
C GLU A 264 -3.17 10.61 -16.03
N LEU A 265 -2.86 9.79 -17.01
CA LEU A 265 -1.77 8.84 -16.95
C LEU A 265 -0.66 9.30 -17.89
N PRO A 266 0.54 9.63 -17.39
CA PRO A 266 1.65 10.04 -18.24
C PRO A 266 1.96 8.96 -19.29
N LEU A 267 2.26 9.35 -20.51
CA LEU A 267 2.81 8.46 -21.53
C LEU A 267 4.28 8.15 -21.25
N LEU A 268 4.86 7.23 -22.00
CA LEU A 268 6.30 7.03 -22.01
C LEU A 268 6.99 8.29 -22.57
N THR A 269 8.15 8.63 -22.05
CA THR A 269 8.93 9.79 -22.55
C THR A 269 9.26 9.72 -24.04
N THR A 270 9.35 8.50 -24.57
CA THR A 270 9.51 8.23 -26.01
C THR A 270 8.29 8.64 -26.86
N ASP A 271 7.09 8.63 -26.27
CA ASP A 271 5.84 8.93 -26.98
C ASP A 271 5.57 10.43 -27.12
N TYR A 272 6.38 11.28 -26.44
CA TYR A 272 6.29 12.74 -26.52
C TYR A 272 7.04 13.38 -27.70
N ALA A 273 7.63 12.57 -28.58
CA ALA A 273 8.50 13.05 -29.66
C ALA A 273 7.79 13.93 -30.71
N ASP A 274 6.46 13.89 -30.79
CA ASP A 274 5.66 14.68 -31.71
C ASP A 274 4.90 15.79 -30.98
N ASP A 275 4.67 16.93 -31.62
CA ASP A 275 3.82 18.05 -31.14
C ASP A 275 2.33 17.68 -31.05
N LYS A 276 1.98 16.44 -31.35
CA LYS A 276 0.60 15.94 -31.31
C LYS A 276 0.05 15.88 -29.91
N GLN A 277 -1.15 16.35 -29.73
CA GLN A 277 -1.86 16.27 -28.46
C GLN A 277 -2.42 14.86 -28.24
N PHE A 278 -2.51 14.48 -26.98
CA PHE A 278 -3.16 13.24 -26.56
C PHE A 278 -3.89 13.45 -25.24
N GLU A 279 -4.88 12.61 -24.99
CA GLU A 279 -5.55 12.47 -23.71
C GLU A 279 -5.43 11.01 -23.26
N ASN A 280 -4.86 10.81 -22.08
CA ASN A 280 -4.70 9.50 -21.46
C ASN A 280 -5.23 9.60 -20.04
N ARG A 281 -6.49 9.21 -19.83
CA ARG A 281 -7.25 9.50 -18.62
C ARG A 281 -7.96 8.28 -18.06
N GLN A 282 -7.85 8.13 -16.75
CA GLN A 282 -8.62 7.16 -15.96
C GLN A 282 -9.56 7.89 -15.00
N ARG A 283 -10.81 7.44 -14.96
CA ARG A 283 -11.81 7.87 -13.98
C ARG A 283 -12.30 6.67 -13.20
N GLU A 284 -12.43 6.82 -11.90
CA GLU A 284 -12.87 5.76 -11.01
C GLU A 284 -13.85 6.29 -9.96
N HIS A 285 -14.95 5.57 -9.77
CA HIS A 285 -15.88 5.74 -8.66
C HIS A 285 -15.95 4.43 -7.92
N THR A 286 -15.54 4.43 -6.66
CA THR A 286 -15.54 3.21 -5.84
C THR A 286 -16.24 3.49 -4.51
N LEU A 287 -17.17 2.61 -4.13
CA LEU A 287 -17.77 2.53 -2.80
C LEU A 287 -17.35 1.22 -2.16
N ARG A 288 -16.75 1.28 -0.98
CA ARG A 288 -16.43 0.13 -0.13
C ARG A 288 -17.22 0.27 1.16
N SER A 289 -17.93 -0.78 1.57
CA SER A 289 -18.65 -0.79 2.84
C SER A 289 -18.44 -2.10 3.58
N VAL A 290 -18.31 -2.02 4.91
CA VAL A 290 -18.17 -3.17 5.81
C VAL A 290 -19.05 -2.94 7.02
N LEU A 291 -19.96 -3.89 7.25
CA LEU A 291 -20.66 -4.08 8.50
C LEU A 291 -19.90 -5.12 9.33
N SER A 292 -19.71 -4.87 10.61
CA SER A 292 -19.04 -5.79 11.51
C SER A 292 -19.85 -5.97 12.80
N TRP A 293 -19.81 -7.17 13.33
CA TRP A 293 -20.27 -7.51 14.66
C TRP A 293 -19.18 -8.33 15.36
N ASP A 294 -18.77 -7.89 16.52
CA ASP A 294 -17.83 -8.57 17.39
C ASP A 294 -18.49 -8.83 18.73
N HIS A 295 -18.47 -10.08 19.20
CA HIS A 295 -18.92 -10.48 20.52
C HIS A 295 -17.75 -11.04 21.33
N TYR A 296 -17.58 -10.48 22.53
CA TYR A 296 -16.47 -10.86 23.42
C TYR A 296 -17.02 -11.49 24.70
N ARG A 297 -16.47 -12.64 25.06
CA ARG A 297 -16.72 -13.34 26.33
C ARG A 297 -15.38 -13.84 26.88
N SER A 298 -15.32 -14.31 28.16
CA SER A 298 -14.05 -14.67 28.82
C SER A 298 -13.10 -15.50 27.95
N ASP A 299 -13.58 -16.56 27.32
CA ASP A 299 -12.76 -17.52 26.57
C ASP A 299 -13.07 -17.56 25.08
N TRP A 300 -14.08 -16.78 24.64
CA TRP A 300 -14.57 -16.76 23.28
C TRP A 300 -14.54 -15.35 22.70
N LYS A 301 -14.19 -15.28 21.44
CA LYS A 301 -14.54 -14.16 20.57
C LYS A 301 -15.22 -14.72 19.33
N VAL A 302 -16.36 -14.16 18.99
CA VAL A 302 -17.03 -14.43 17.71
C VAL A 302 -17.15 -13.11 16.96
N ALA A 303 -16.85 -13.14 15.69
CA ALA A 303 -16.99 -11.98 14.83
C ALA A 303 -17.69 -12.37 13.52
N ALA A 304 -18.53 -11.49 13.03
CA ALA A 304 -19.13 -11.62 11.71
C ALA A 304 -18.99 -10.31 10.94
N LYS A 305 -18.77 -10.41 9.63
CA LYS A 305 -18.67 -9.26 8.75
C LYS A 305 -19.45 -9.49 7.47
N ALA A 306 -20.06 -8.44 6.98
CA ALA A 306 -20.64 -8.38 5.65
C ALA A 306 -20.11 -7.13 4.94
N GLY A 307 -19.81 -7.23 3.66
CA GLY A 307 -19.25 -6.11 2.92
C GLY A 307 -19.71 -6.04 1.47
N TYR A 308 -19.58 -4.87 0.90
CA TYR A 308 -19.90 -4.60 -0.49
C TYR A 308 -18.88 -3.65 -1.08
N ILE A 309 -18.40 -3.97 -2.30
CA ILE A 309 -17.58 -3.08 -3.11
C ILE A 309 -18.28 -2.88 -4.44
N HIS A 310 -18.49 -1.62 -4.78
CA HIS A 310 -18.88 -1.21 -6.13
C HIS A 310 -17.76 -0.38 -6.73
N THR A 311 -17.27 -0.76 -7.91
CA THR A 311 -16.29 0.03 -8.67
C THR A 311 -16.79 0.21 -10.09
N TRP A 312 -16.86 1.46 -10.52
CA TRP A 312 -16.97 1.84 -11.92
C TRP A 312 -15.66 2.50 -12.34
N MET A 313 -15.10 2.01 -13.43
CA MET A 313 -13.83 2.51 -13.96
C MET A 313 -13.94 2.77 -15.45
N ALA A 314 -13.43 3.90 -15.89
CA ALA A 314 -13.35 4.29 -17.29
C ALA A 314 -11.90 4.66 -17.62
N TYR A 315 -11.38 4.09 -18.69
CA TYR A 315 -10.08 4.45 -19.24
C TYR A 315 -10.28 4.88 -20.70
N ASP A 316 -9.81 6.10 -21.01
CA ASP A 316 -9.86 6.71 -22.32
C ASP A 316 -8.44 7.10 -22.75
N TYR A 317 -7.96 6.55 -23.88
CA TYR A 317 -6.77 6.98 -24.55
C TYR A 317 -7.12 7.41 -25.98
N ARG A 318 -6.89 8.67 -26.28
CA ARG A 318 -7.11 9.23 -27.62
C ARG A 318 -5.94 10.12 -28.01
N ARG A 319 -5.68 10.19 -29.32
CA ARG A 319 -4.59 10.95 -29.90
C ARG A 319 -5.13 11.87 -30.99
N GLU A 320 -4.63 13.10 -31.05
CA GLU A 320 -4.90 13.99 -32.15
C GLU A 320 -4.15 13.51 -33.39
N VAL A 321 -4.88 13.25 -34.47
CA VAL A 321 -4.32 12.78 -35.76
C VAL A 321 -4.23 13.89 -36.80
N ALA A 322 -5.05 14.93 -36.63
CA ALA A 322 -4.99 16.21 -37.38
C ALA A 322 -5.58 17.28 -36.45
N PRO A 323 -5.36 18.60 -36.74
CA PRO A 323 -5.93 19.67 -35.93
C PRO A 323 -7.42 19.45 -35.66
N ASP A 324 -7.80 19.44 -34.38
CA ASP A 324 -9.18 19.17 -33.88
C ASP A 324 -9.78 17.80 -34.25
N ASN A 325 -9.00 16.89 -34.84
CA ASN A 325 -9.44 15.57 -35.21
C ASN A 325 -8.78 14.49 -34.31
N TRP A 326 -9.57 13.84 -33.48
CA TRP A 326 -9.13 12.90 -32.46
C TRP A 326 -9.46 11.45 -32.80
N ALA A 327 -8.43 10.59 -32.84
CA ALA A 327 -8.59 9.16 -32.90
C ALA A 327 -8.66 8.55 -31.50
N SER A 328 -9.71 7.80 -31.22
CA SER A 328 -9.82 7.04 -29.97
C SER A 328 -9.06 5.72 -30.12
N MET A 329 -7.97 5.57 -29.38
CA MET A 329 -7.12 4.36 -29.38
C MET A 329 -7.67 3.29 -28.45
N THR A 330 -8.12 3.71 -27.26
CA THR A 330 -8.72 2.81 -26.26
C THR A 330 -9.88 3.51 -25.58
N ARG A 331 -10.97 2.78 -25.38
CA ARG A 331 -12.15 3.25 -24.66
C ARG A 331 -12.71 2.11 -23.81
N SER A 332 -12.06 1.87 -22.66
CA SER A 332 -12.39 0.77 -21.77
C SER A 332 -13.35 1.21 -20.67
N ARG A 333 -14.28 0.36 -20.33
CA ARG A 333 -15.26 0.56 -19.25
C ARG A 333 -15.38 -0.71 -18.45
N SER A 334 -15.25 -0.60 -17.13
CA SER A 334 -15.39 -1.74 -16.23
C SER A 334 -16.37 -1.42 -15.10
N LYS A 335 -17.20 -2.39 -14.78
CA LYS A 335 -18.11 -2.35 -13.63
C LYS A 335 -17.90 -3.61 -12.80
N ILE A 336 -17.60 -3.43 -11.53
CA ILE A 336 -17.29 -4.50 -10.60
C ILE A 336 -18.22 -4.36 -9.40
N ASN A 337 -18.91 -5.45 -9.06
CA ASN A 337 -19.63 -5.56 -7.80
C ASN A 337 -19.07 -6.77 -7.05
N THR A 338 -18.67 -6.58 -5.80
CA THR A 338 -18.18 -7.64 -4.93
C THR A 338 -19.00 -7.66 -3.65
N PHE A 339 -19.58 -8.79 -3.34
CA PHE A 339 -20.23 -9.09 -2.06
C PHE A 339 -19.29 -9.94 -1.22
N TYR A 340 -19.22 -9.65 0.06
CA TYR A 340 -18.33 -10.29 1.01
C TYR A 340 -19.10 -10.70 2.26
N GLY A 341 -18.79 -11.90 2.77
CA GLY A 341 -19.24 -12.40 4.06
C GLY A 341 -18.08 -13.09 4.77
N GLN A 342 -17.98 -12.92 6.11
CA GLN A 342 -16.98 -13.59 6.95
C GLN A 342 -17.59 -13.93 8.31
N ALA A 343 -17.24 -15.09 8.81
CA ALA A 343 -17.43 -15.48 10.21
C ALA A 343 -16.10 -15.96 10.80
N GLU A 344 -15.79 -15.50 11.99
CA GLU A 344 -14.57 -15.84 12.73
C GLU A 344 -14.93 -16.23 14.17
N ALA A 345 -14.33 -17.29 14.65
CA ALA A 345 -14.43 -17.70 16.04
C ALA A 345 -13.03 -17.95 16.62
N GLU A 346 -12.80 -17.40 17.79
CA GLU A 346 -11.60 -17.65 18.59
C GLU A 346 -12.01 -18.28 19.91
N TYR A 347 -11.32 -19.34 20.32
CA TYR A 347 -11.57 -20.05 21.58
C TYR A 347 -10.26 -20.35 22.30
N SER A 348 -10.18 -19.97 23.57
CA SER A 348 -8.99 -20.12 24.39
C SER A 348 -9.32 -20.85 25.72
N PRO A 349 -9.46 -22.18 25.67
CA PRO A 349 -9.70 -22.95 26.89
C PRO A 349 -8.42 -22.96 27.76
N GLY A 350 -8.41 -22.10 28.77
CA GLY A 350 -7.26 -21.95 29.67
C GLY A 350 -6.05 -21.28 29.03
N ARG A 351 -4.80 -21.64 29.45
CA ARG A 351 -3.58 -20.94 29.05
C ARG A 351 -2.74 -21.64 27.99
N LYS A 352 -3.05 -22.90 27.68
CA LYS A 352 -2.19 -23.74 26.82
C LYS A 352 -2.70 -23.87 25.38
N TRP A 353 -3.99 -23.73 25.18
CA TRP A 353 -4.60 -23.93 23.87
C TRP A 353 -5.29 -22.69 23.39
N PHE A 354 -5.16 -22.44 22.09
CA PHE A 354 -5.84 -21.38 21.41
C PHE A 354 -6.27 -21.87 20.01
N PHE A 355 -7.55 -21.79 19.73
CA PHE A 355 -8.15 -22.24 18.49
C PHE A 355 -8.73 -21.04 17.76
N THR A 356 -8.56 -21.01 16.43
CA THR A 356 -9.28 -20.07 15.56
C THR A 356 -9.95 -20.81 14.43
N SER A 357 -11.10 -20.33 14.02
CA SER A 357 -11.80 -20.76 12.82
C SER A 357 -12.25 -19.53 12.05
N ASN A 358 -12.07 -19.55 10.76
CA ASN A 358 -12.47 -18.45 9.88
C ASN A 358 -13.06 -19.02 8.60
N VAL A 359 -14.20 -18.49 8.19
CA VAL A 359 -14.84 -18.78 6.89
C VAL A 359 -15.15 -17.48 6.22
N SER A 360 -14.81 -17.35 4.94
CA SER A 360 -15.14 -16.18 4.14
C SER A 360 -15.65 -16.56 2.76
N VAL A 361 -16.57 -15.77 2.25
CA VAL A 361 -17.13 -15.90 0.91
C VAL A 361 -17.05 -14.55 0.18
N TYR A 362 -16.67 -14.60 -1.08
CA TYR A 362 -16.73 -13.48 -2.02
C TYR A 362 -17.54 -13.88 -3.23
N GLN A 363 -18.44 -13.00 -3.67
CA GLN A 363 -19.12 -13.07 -4.96
C GLN A 363 -18.71 -11.87 -5.77
N HIS A 364 -17.95 -12.09 -6.84
CA HIS A 364 -17.55 -11.06 -7.80
C HIS A 364 -18.46 -11.11 -9.02
N LEU A 365 -18.97 -9.96 -9.45
CA LEU A 365 -19.70 -9.76 -10.70
C LEU A 365 -18.96 -8.68 -11.48
N VAL A 366 -18.35 -9.05 -12.59
CA VAL A 366 -17.45 -8.18 -13.36
C VAL A 366 -17.90 -8.11 -14.80
N ARG A 367 -18.13 -6.90 -15.27
CA ARG A 367 -18.32 -6.56 -16.67
C ARG A 367 -17.21 -5.63 -17.12
N SER A 368 -16.47 -6.03 -18.15
CA SER A 368 -15.40 -5.24 -18.76
C SER A 368 -15.63 -5.16 -20.27
N GLU A 369 -15.56 -3.94 -20.83
CA GLU A 369 -15.79 -3.69 -22.24
C GLU A 369 -14.71 -2.76 -22.79
N ASP A 370 -14.16 -3.07 -23.98
CA ASP A 370 -13.40 -2.13 -24.80
C ASP A 370 -14.20 -1.82 -26.08
N LYS A 371 -14.47 -0.52 -26.31
CA LYS A 371 -15.37 -0.06 -27.38
C LYS A 371 -14.66 0.31 -28.67
N ASN A 372 -13.33 0.22 -28.73
CA ASN A 372 -12.55 0.72 -29.85
C ASN A 372 -11.77 -0.36 -30.59
N ILE A 373 -12.04 -1.62 -30.37
CA ILE A 373 -11.40 -2.67 -31.16
C ILE A 373 -12.01 -2.68 -32.56
N ILE A 374 -11.15 -2.53 -33.56
CA ILE A 374 -11.53 -2.65 -34.98
C ILE A 374 -11.37 -4.12 -35.35
N LEU A 375 -12.44 -4.73 -35.82
CA LEU A 375 -12.41 -6.10 -36.35
C LEU A 375 -11.74 -6.13 -37.74
N GLN A 376 -11.34 -7.33 -38.18
CA GLN A 376 -10.68 -7.53 -39.48
C GLN A 376 -11.54 -7.09 -40.67
N ASP A 377 -12.86 -7.03 -40.52
CA ASP A 377 -13.82 -6.55 -41.50
C ASP A 377 -14.01 -5.01 -41.50
N GLY A 378 -13.25 -4.28 -40.68
CA GLY A 378 -13.34 -2.83 -40.52
C GLY A 378 -14.48 -2.37 -39.61
N ASN A 379 -15.31 -3.25 -39.10
CA ASN A 379 -16.37 -2.92 -38.14
C ASN A 379 -15.79 -2.72 -36.74
N LYS A 380 -16.33 -1.75 -35.99
CA LYS A 380 -16.00 -1.55 -34.58
C LYS A 380 -16.82 -2.56 -33.75
N ALA A 381 -16.14 -3.43 -33.02
CA ALA A 381 -16.78 -4.30 -32.06
C ALA A 381 -16.55 -3.82 -30.63
N VAL A 382 -17.52 -4.07 -29.78
CA VAL A 382 -17.33 -4.09 -28.33
C VAL A 382 -16.81 -5.46 -27.96
N VAL A 383 -15.56 -5.54 -27.50
CA VAL A 383 -14.99 -6.76 -26.94
C VAL A 383 -14.84 -6.63 -25.45
N GLY A 384 -15.03 -7.74 -24.75
CA GLY A 384 -14.95 -7.75 -23.31
C GLY A 384 -15.50 -9.04 -22.73
N TYR A 385 -15.74 -9.04 -21.44
CA TYR A 385 -16.36 -10.16 -20.75
C TYR A 385 -17.35 -9.69 -19.69
N ASP A 386 -18.34 -10.54 -19.41
CA ASP A 386 -19.28 -10.43 -18.30
C ASP A 386 -19.24 -11.76 -17.54
N LYS A 387 -18.64 -11.76 -16.36
CA LYS A 387 -18.35 -12.97 -15.58
C LYS A 387 -18.66 -12.79 -14.11
N GLY A 388 -19.28 -13.82 -13.54
CA GLY A 388 -19.42 -13.99 -12.11
C GLY A 388 -18.42 -15.02 -11.59
N ARG A 389 -17.85 -14.80 -10.38
CA ARG A 389 -17.00 -15.76 -9.69
C ARG A 389 -17.28 -15.76 -8.20
N VAL A 390 -17.53 -16.94 -7.66
CA VAL A 390 -17.60 -17.19 -6.21
C VAL A 390 -16.22 -17.64 -5.75
N GLU A 391 -15.78 -17.10 -4.62
CA GLU A 391 -14.58 -17.57 -3.93
C GLU A 391 -14.96 -17.89 -2.49
N LEU A 392 -14.61 -19.08 -2.03
CA LEU A 392 -14.82 -19.56 -0.66
C LEU A 392 -13.47 -19.88 -0.06
N SER A 393 -13.25 -19.46 1.18
CA SER A 393 -12.07 -19.85 1.95
C SER A 393 -12.48 -20.20 3.36
N GLY A 394 -12.05 -21.38 3.83
CA GLY A 394 -12.21 -21.83 5.20
C GLY A 394 -10.85 -22.14 5.82
N SER A 395 -10.62 -21.73 7.06
CA SER A 395 -9.40 -22.09 7.80
C SER A 395 -9.71 -22.43 9.25
N VAL A 396 -8.94 -23.37 9.79
CA VAL A 396 -8.90 -23.70 11.21
C VAL A 396 -7.47 -23.69 11.66
N SER A 397 -7.23 -23.17 12.85
CA SER A 397 -5.91 -23.22 13.46
C SER A 397 -5.97 -23.65 14.93
N ALA A 398 -4.94 -24.37 15.34
CA ALA A 398 -4.73 -24.74 16.73
C ALA A 398 -3.32 -24.32 17.15
N LYS A 399 -3.21 -23.58 18.23
CA LYS A 399 -1.95 -23.31 18.91
C LYS A 399 -1.90 -24.06 20.22
N TRP A 400 -0.80 -24.76 20.43
CA TRP A 400 -0.47 -25.43 21.65
C TRP A 400 0.78 -24.80 22.28
N GLN A 401 0.68 -24.45 23.56
CA GLN A 401 1.77 -23.91 24.36
C GLN A 401 2.08 -24.89 25.51
N PRO A 402 2.86 -25.96 25.25
CA PRO A 402 3.14 -26.98 26.24
C PRO A 402 3.84 -26.41 27.46
N VAL A 403 4.78 -25.52 27.25
CA VAL A 403 5.51 -24.75 28.25
C VAL A 403 5.52 -23.28 27.89
N GLU A 404 5.65 -22.39 28.87
CA GLU A 404 5.56 -20.93 28.63
C GLU A 404 6.46 -20.38 27.48
N PRO A 405 7.74 -20.84 27.32
CA PRO A 405 8.61 -20.33 26.30
C PRO A 405 8.38 -20.95 24.89
N LEU A 406 7.56 -21.98 24.74
CA LEU A 406 7.42 -22.69 23.46
C LEU A 406 5.97 -22.71 22.97
N GLY A 407 5.73 -22.24 21.76
CA GLY A 407 4.47 -22.32 21.05
C GLY A 407 4.57 -23.11 19.76
N LEU A 408 3.61 -23.98 19.50
CA LEU A 408 3.46 -24.77 18.29
C LEU A 408 2.09 -24.45 17.69
N SER A 409 2.01 -24.16 16.39
CA SER A 409 0.74 -23.86 15.74
C SER A 409 0.60 -24.61 14.42
N LEU A 410 -0.57 -25.16 14.18
CA LEU A 410 -0.97 -25.75 12.91
C LEU A 410 -2.15 -24.97 12.35
N VAL A 411 -2.08 -24.62 11.09
CA VAL A 411 -3.16 -24.01 10.31
C VAL A 411 -3.49 -24.94 9.15
N LEU A 412 -4.76 -25.21 8.96
CA LEU A 412 -5.28 -25.91 7.79
C LEU A 412 -6.27 -24.99 7.08
N ARG A 413 -6.08 -24.77 5.81
CA ARG A 413 -6.92 -23.92 4.99
C ARG A 413 -7.35 -24.64 3.70
N GLU A 414 -8.59 -24.41 3.30
CA GLU A 414 -9.18 -24.88 2.06
C GLU A 414 -9.76 -23.70 1.31
N GLU A 415 -9.59 -23.66 -0.02
CA GLU A 415 -10.07 -22.57 -0.87
C GLU A 415 -10.71 -23.08 -2.15
N MET A 416 -11.72 -22.36 -2.60
CA MET A 416 -12.40 -22.56 -3.87
C MET A 416 -12.49 -21.27 -4.65
N SER A 417 -12.31 -21.31 -5.97
CA SER A 417 -12.55 -20.18 -6.89
C SER A 417 -13.27 -20.67 -8.13
N GLY A 418 -14.49 -20.20 -8.32
CA GLY A 418 -15.41 -20.74 -9.33
C GLY A 418 -15.79 -22.18 -8.99
N ASP A 419 -15.47 -23.10 -9.87
CA ASP A 419 -15.67 -24.54 -9.74
C ASP A 419 -14.40 -25.30 -9.31
N LYS A 420 -13.28 -24.60 -9.14
CA LYS A 420 -11.98 -25.21 -8.85
C LYS A 420 -11.65 -25.12 -7.35
N TRP A 421 -11.34 -26.25 -6.74
CA TRP A 421 -10.81 -26.33 -5.38
C TRP A 421 -9.30 -26.33 -5.40
N ALA A 422 -8.67 -25.62 -4.46
CA ALA A 422 -7.26 -25.77 -4.18
C ALA A 422 -7.04 -27.08 -3.39
N PRO A 423 -5.89 -27.76 -3.51
CA PRO A 423 -5.52 -28.77 -2.54
C PRO A 423 -5.35 -28.16 -1.15
N LEU A 424 -5.60 -28.92 -0.10
CA LEU A 424 -5.42 -28.50 1.29
C LEU A 424 -4.12 -27.72 1.47
N ILE A 425 -4.21 -26.56 2.13
CA ILE A 425 -3.13 -25.61 2.37
C ILE A 425 -2.72 -25.69 3.84
N PRO A 426 -1.73 -26.54 4.20
CA PRO A 426 -1.21 -26.61 5.55
C PRO A 426 -0.16 -25.54 5.80
N ALA A 427 -0.12 -25.04 7.05
CA ALA A 427 0.99 -24.23 7.55
C ALA A 427 1.33 -24.63 8.99
N PHE A 428 2.61 -24.76 9.28
CA PHE A 428 3.12 -25.07 10.61
C PHE A 428 4.02 -23.95 11.09
N PHE A 429 3.88 -23.57 12.37
CA PHE A 429 4.64 -22.51 13.02
C PHE A 429 5.19 -23.01 14.35
N ILE A 430 6.42 -22.58 14.63
CA ILE A 430 7.07 -22.75 15.92
C ILE A 430 7.57 -21.39 16.40
N ASP A 431 7.33 -21.06 17.65
CA ASP A 431 7.86 -19.88 18.32
C ASP A 431 8.47 -20.25 19.67
N GLY A 432 9.62 -19.67 19.97
CA GLY A 432 10.36 -19.95 21.18
C GLY A 432 10.89 -18.66 21.83
N LEU A 433 10.63 -18.48 23.14
CA LEU A 433 11.20 -17.42 23.95
C LEU A 433 12.52 -17.88 24.57
N ILE A 434 13.67 -17.41 24.05
CA ILE A 434 15.00 -17.79 24.52
C ILE A 434 15.40 -16.99 25.76
N SER A 435 15.06 -15.71 25.82
CA SER A 435 15.42 -14.83 26.93
C SER A 435 14.27 -13.89 27.30
N ARG A 436 13.85 -13.94 28.56
CA ARG A 436 12.84 -13.02 29.09
C ARG A 436 13.36 -11.60 29.26
N LYS A 437 14.65 -11.43 29.64
CA LYS A 437 15.24 -10.10 29.89
C LYS A 437 15.30 -9.26 28.62
N GLY A 438 15.63 -9.88 27.48
CA GLY A 438 15.70 -9.23 26.19
C GLY A 438 14.47 -9.47 25.30
N ASN A 439 13.44 -10.16 25.79
CA ASN A 439 12.30 -10.63 25.00
C ASN A 439 12.78 -11.26 23.67
N VAL A 440 13.86 -12.06 23.73
CA VAL A 440 14.45 -12.69 22.54
C VAL A 440 13.60 -13.89 22.14
N MET A 441 13.00 -13.78 20.95
CA MET A 441 12.14 -14.82 20.39
C MET A 441 12.75 -15.35 19.08
N VAL A 442 12.72 -16.66 18.90
CA VAL A 442 12.95 -17.32 17.62
C VAL A 442 11.64 -17.80 17.05
N LYS A 443 11.53 -17.81 15.73
CA LYS A 443 10.35 -18.22 14.99
C LYS A 443 10.77 -18.99 13.77
N ALA A 444 10.03 -20.05 13.45
CA ALA A 444 10.15 -20.72 12.17
C ALA A 444 8.79 -21.16 11.67
N SER A 445 8.63 -21.23 10.36
CA SER A 445 7.39 -21.68 9.75
C SER A 445 7.60 -22.27 8.37
N VAL A 446 6.68 -23.15 7.99
CA VAL A 446 6.57 -23.69 6.64
C VAL A 446 5.11 -23.68 6.23
N SER A 447 4.84 -23.34 4.98
CA SER A 447 3.49 -23.38 4.42
C SER A 447 3.49 -23.78 2.96
N ARG A 448 2.40 -24.42 2.54
CA ARG A 448 2.02 -24.47 1.14
C ARG A 448 1.18 -23.24 0.83
N ASN A 449 1.38 -22.66 -0.34
CA ASN A 449 0.65 -21.48 -0.80
C ASN A 449 0.02 -21.76 -2.18
N TYR A 450 -1.06 -21.04 -2.47
CA TYR A 450 -1.85 -21.21 -3.69
C TYR A 450 -2.37 -19.87 -4.20
N ARG A 451 -2.49 -19.72 -5.53
CA ARG A 451 -3.16 -18.58 -6.13
C ARG A 451 -3.93 -18.99 -7.38
N PHE A 452 -5.19 -18.61 -7.45
CA PHE A 452 -6.01 -18.76 -8.64
C PHE A 452 -5.72 -17.65 -9.65
N PRO A 453 -5.79 -17.93 -10.97
CA PRO A 453 -5.71 -16.90 -12.00
C PRO A 453 -6.75 -15.81 -11.81
N THR A 454 -6.42 -14.58 -12.17
CA THR A 454 -7.35 -13.44 -12.13
C THR A 454 -8.41 -13.54 -13.25
N LEU A 455 -9.46 -12.72 -13.20
CA LEU A 455 -10.44 -12.69 -14.26
C LEU A 455 -9.87 -12.22 -15.60
N ASN A 456 -8.90 -11.30 -15.60
CA ASN A 456 -8.19 -10.90 -16.80
C ASN A 456 -7.27 -12.00 -17.34
N ASP A 457 -6.59 -12.73 -16.44
CA ASP A 457 -5.77 -13.87 -16.87
C ASP A 457 -6.62 -14.89 -17.66
N LEU A 458 -7.86 -15.11 -17.24
CA LEU A 458 -8.75 -16.08 -17.87
C LEU A 458 -9.52 -15.52 -19.07
N TYR A 459 -10.04 -14.28 -19.00
CA TYR A 459 -11.10 -13.82 -19.89
C TYR A 459 -10.83 -12.51 -20.62
N PHE A 460 -9.66 -11.87 -20.40
CA PHE A 460 -9.34 -10.63 -21.11
C PHE A 460 -9.31 -10.85 -22.63
N LEU A 461 -9.90 -9.94 -23.40
CA LEU A 461 -9.93 -10.00 -24.86
C LEU A 461 -9.24 -8.78 -25.48
N PRO A 462 -8.33 -9.02 -26.46
CA PRO A 462 -7.79 -10.31 -26.88
C PRO A 462 -6.69 -10.80 -25.94
N GLY A 463 -6.62 -12.09 -25.66
CA GLY A 463 -5.44 -12.68 -25.02
C GLY A 463 -5.64 -13.51 -23.76
N GLY A 464 -6.75 -13.41 -23.04
CA GLY A 464 -7.00 -14.24 -21.86
C GLY A 464 -6.93 -15.75 -22.18
N ASN A 465 -6.56 -16.55 -21.18
CA ASN A 465 -6.37 -17.98 -21.34
C ASN A 465 -7.13 -18.76 -20.25
N PRO A 466 -8.30 -19.35 -20.59
CA PRO A 466 -9.10 -20.13 -19.64
C PRO A 466 -8.44 -21.43 -19.15
N ASP A 467 -7.42 -21.93 -19.86
CA ASP A 467 -6.73 -23.18 -19.56
C ASP A 467 -5.59 -23.02 -18.56
N LEU A 468 -5.43 -21.84 -17.96
CA LEU A 468 -4.39 -21.60 -16.96
C LEU A 468 -4.56 -22.49 -15.73
N LYS A 469 -3.43 -23.02 -15.30
CA LYS A 469 -3.28 -23.70 -14.02
C LYS A 469 -3.15 -22.68 -12.89
N ASN A 470 -3.46 -23.11 -11.69
CA ASN A 470 -3.22 -22.32 -10.48
C ASN A 470 -1.74 -22.29 -10.15
N GLU A 471 -1.25 -21.13 -9.73
CA GLU A 471 0.10 -21.04 -9.16
C GLU A 471 0.13 -21.69 -7.78
N HIS A 472 1.19 -22.39 -7.45
CA HIS A 472 1.33 -23.05 -6.15
C HIS A 472 2.81 -23.10 -5.72
N GLY A 473 3.03 -23.27 -4.43
CA GLY A 473 4.41 -23.32 -3.94
C GLY A 473 4.52 -23.60 -2.46
N PHE A 474 5.76 -23.70 -2.02
CA PHE A 474 6.13 -23.84 -0.63
C PHE A 474 6.96 -22.64 -0.19
N SER A 475 6.72 -22.18 1.02
CA SER A 475 7.49 -21.11 1.64
C SER A 475 7.97 -21.55 3.02
N TYR A 476 9.20 -21.15 3.32
CA TYR A 476 9.89 -21.40 4.58
C TYR A 476 10.32 -20.07 5.17
N ASP A 477 10.17 -19.89 6.45
CA ASP A 477 10.61 -18.70 7.17
C ASP A 477 11.33 -19.12 8.45
N ALA A 478 12.43 -18.45 8.78
CA ALA A 478 13.08 -18.54 10.08
C ALA A 478 13.55 -17.16 10.51
N GLY A 479 13.42 -16.82 11.79
CA GLY A 479 13.80 -15.50 12.26
C GLY A 479 14.00 -15.40 13.75
N VAL A 480 14.67 -14.34 14.13
CA VAL A 480 14.89 -13.91 15.51
C VAL A 480 14.41 -12.49 15.70
N SER A 481 13.83 -12.21 16.85
CA SER A 481 13.46 -10.84 17.24
C SER A 481 13.80 -10.61 18.71
N PHE A 482 14.09 -9.35 19.04
CA PHE A 482 14.33 -8.92 20.40
C PHE A 482 13.68 -7.56 20.67
N ASP A 483 13.37 -7.28 21.92
CA ASP A 483 12.84 -6.00 22.41
C ASP A 483 13.37 -5.75 23.82
N VAL A 484 14.29 -4.79 23.93
CA VAL A 484 14.95 -4.42 25.16
C VAL A 484 14.74 -2.94 25.45
N GLY A 485 14.64 -2.57 26.72
CA GLY A 485 14.49 -1.17 27.05
C GLY A 485 14.46 -0.88 28.53
N LYS A 486 14.66 0.41 28.83
CA LYS A 486 14.48 0.97 30.16
C LYS A 486 13.42 2.07 30.08
N LYS A 487 12.31 1.87 30.78
CA LYS A 487 11.16 2.79 30.76
C LYS A 487 11.60 4.24 30.97
N GLY A 488 11.17 5.13 30.05
CA GLY A 488 11.47 6.56 30.09
C GLY A 488 12.91 6.93 29.68
N VAL A 489 13.73 5.97 29.23
CA VAL A 489 15.12 6.24 28.79
C VAL A 489 15.32 5.76 27.36
N TYR A 490 15.13 4.47 27.10
CA TYR A 490 15.27 3.94 25.74
C TYR A 490 14.43 2.67 25.54
N LYS A 491 14.09 2.42 24.28
CA LYS A 491 13.53 1.17 23.76
C LYS A 491 14.29 0.83 22.48
N LEU A 492 14.86 -0.37 22.42
CA LEU A 492 15.56 -0.91 21.27
C LEU A 492 14.89 -2.23 20.89
N GLY A 493 14.40 -2.32 19.67
CA GLY A 493 13.88 -3.55 19.11
C GLY A 493 14.56 -3.89 17.80
N GLY A 494 14.55 -5.16 17.44
CA GLY A 494 15.09 -5.61 16.18
C GLY A 494 14.58 -6.97 15.79
N SER A 495 14.66 -7.27 14.51
CA SER A 495 14.39 -8.61 13.97
C SER A 495 15.24 -8.87 12.74
N ALA A 496 15.67 -10.12 12.59
CA ALA A 496 16.27 -10.64 11.38
C ALA A 496 15.51 -11.91 10.98
N SER A 497 15.19 -12.04 9.70
CA SER A 497 14.49 -13.20 9.18
C SER A 497 15.06 -13.62 7.84
N TRP A 498 15.24 -14.92 7.68
CA TRP A 498 15.50 -15.59 6.43
C TRP A 498 14.20 -16.14 5.87
N PHE A 499 14.04 -16.10 4.56
CA PHE A 499 12.92 -16.70 3.85
C PHE A 499 13.40 -17.41 2.59
N ASP A 500 12.65 -18.42 2.19
CA ASP A 500 12.87 -19.20 0.98
C ASP A 500 11.51 -19.64 0.43
N SER A 501 11.26 -19.44 -0.87
CA SER A 501 9.97 -19.69 -1.49
C SER A 501 10.14 -20.19 -2.91
N TYR A 502 9.53 -21.33 -3.21
CA TYR A 502 9.44 -21.91 -4.55
C TYR A 502 8.00 -21.77 -5.04
N ILE A 503 7.84 -21.23 -6.25
CA ILE A 503 6.53 -21.02 -6.88
C ILE A 503 6.56 -21.67 -8.26
N ASP A 504 5.71 -22.67 -8.45
CA ASP A 504 5.52 -23.38 -9.70
C ASP A 504 4.31 -22.82 -10.46
N ASP A 505 4.24 -23.09 -11.77
CA ASP A 505 3.17 -22.63 -12.67
C ASP A 505 2.95 -21.10 -12.65
N TRP A 506 4.00 -20.31 -12.43
CA TRP A 506 3.92 -18.85 -12.39
C TRP A 506 3.32 -18.28 -13.67
N ILE A 507 2.30 -17.44 -13.53
CA ILE A 507 1.59 -16.82 -14.64
C ILE A 507 2.32 -15.55 -15.07
N ILE A 508 2.67 -15.48 -16.36
CA ILE A 508 3.28 -14.31 -16.97
C ILE A 508 2.57 -13.99 -18.30
N TRP A 509 2.36 -12.71 -18.57
CA TRP A 509 1.85 -12.24 -19.84
C TRP A 509 2.98 -12.09 -20.86
N LEU A 510 2.88 -12.81 -21.96
CA LEU A 510 3.90 -12.87 -23.01
C LEU A 510 3.33 -12.41 -24.35
N PRO A 511 4.15 -11.77 -25.21
CA PRO A 511 3.73 -11.43 -26.56
C PRO A 511 3.46 -12.69 -27.38
N THR A 512 2.41 -12.64 -28.19
CA THR A 512 2.09 -13.70 -29.16
C THR A 512 2.53 -13.30 -30.57
N THR A 513 2.61 -14.27 -31.47
CA THR A 513 2.88 -14.02 -32.90
C THR A 513 1.78 -13.19 -33.59
N LYS A 514 0.62 -13.06 -32.94
CA LYS A 514 -0.54 -12.29 -33.43
C LYS A 514 -0.52 -10.82 -32.95
N GLY A 515 0.53 -10.35 -32.26
CA GLY A 515 0.70 -8.95 -31.86
C GLY A 515 -0.02 -8.55 -30.57
N PHE A 516 -0.56 -9.48 -29.79
CA PHE A 516 -1.13 -9.21 -28.45
C PHE A 516 -0.44 -10.07 -27.37
N PHE A 517 -0.60 -9.69 -26.12
CA PHE A 517 -0.09 -10.43 -24.98
C PHE A 517 -1.11 -11.47 -24.51
N SER A 518 -0.62 -12.65 -24.09
CA SER A 518 -1.45 -13.71 -23.51
C SER A 518 -0.76 -14.31 -22.28
N PRO A 519 -1.49 -14.59 -21.19
CA PRO A 519 -0.92 -15.19 -19.99
C PRO A 519 -0.67 -16.69 -20.18
N ARG A 520 0.43 -17.16 -19.63
CA ARG A 520 0.85 -18.58 -19.65
C ARG A 520 1.48 -18.98 -18.34
N ASN A 521 1.35 -20.24 -17.95
CA ASN A 521 2.11 -20.85 -16.87
C ASN A 521 3.45 -21.29 -17.43
N VAL A 522 4.50 -20.54 -17.17
CA VAL A 522 5.78 -20.78 -17.88
C VAL A 522 6.97 -20.83 -16.96
N LYS A 523 6.84 -20.29 -15.75
CA LYS A 523 8.00 -20.09 -14.89
C LYS A 523 7.87 -20.85 -13.59
N LYS A 524 9.02 -21.38 -13.16
CA LYS A 524 9.28 -21.74 -11.78
C LYS A 524 10.12 -20.61 -11.19
N VAL A 525 9.68 -20.02 -10.11
CA VAL A 525 10.39 -18.90 -9.47
C VAL A 525 10.87 -19.33 -8.10
N HIS A 526 12.16 -19.13 -7.86
CA HIS A 526 12.81 -19.29 -6.56
C HIS A 526 13.13 -17.92 -6.00
N ALA A 527 12.42 -17.51 -4.95
CA ALA A 527 12.60 -16.25 -4.25
C ALA A 527 13.09 -16.52 -2.83
N TYR A 528 14.28 -16.01 -2.48
CA TYR A 528 14.90 -16.23 -1.18
C TYR A 528 15.58 -14.96 -0.67
N GLY A 529 16.01 -14.97 0.59
CA GLY A 529 16.73 -13.82 1.09
C GLY A 529 16.66 -13.58 2.58
N VAL A 530 17.04 -12.37 2.96
CA VAL A 530 17.11 -11.92 4.37
C VAL A 530 16.45 -10.55 4.52
N GLU A 531 15.63 -10.43 5.54
CA GLU A 531 15.02 -9.15 5.96
C GLU A 531 15.51 -8.79 7.37
N VAL A 532 15.97 -7.54 7.55
CA VAL A 532 16.42 -7.02 8.84
C VAL A 532 15.64 -5.74 9.17
N LYS A 533 15.22 -5.59 10.42
CA LYS A 533 14.58 -4.40 10.96
C LYS A 533 15.19 -4.01 12.28
N ALA A 534 15.32 -2.71 12.49
CA ALA A 534 15.74 -2.16 13.77
C ALA A 534 14.91 -0.91 14.09
N ASN A 535 14.54 -0.76 15.35
CA ASN A 535 13.87 0.42 15.87
C ASN A 535 14.50 0.84 17.19
N LEU A 536 14.76 2.12 17.33
CA LEU A 536 15.34 2.73 18.50
C LEU A 536 14.54 3.97 18.88
N ALA A 537 14.00 4.00 20.09
CA ALA A 537 13.44 5.19 20.70
C ALA A 537 14.27 5.55 21.95
N VAL A 538 14.77 6.78 22.01
CA VAL A 538 15.59 7.27 23.12
C VAL A 538 15.06 8.60 23.61
N GLN A 539 14.93 8.74 24.92
CA GLN A 539 14.63 10.01 25.60
C GLN A 539 15.85 10.50 26.39
N PRO A 540 16.81 11.19 25.71
CA PRO A 540 18.06 11.58 26.34
C PRO A 540 17.86 12.66 27.41
N ALA A 541 16.79 13.45 27.31
CA ALA A 541 16.40 14.46 28.30
C ALA A 541 14.88 14.63 28.29
N LYS A 542 14.32 15.31 29.31
CA LYS A 542 12.88 15.46 29.54
C LYS A 542 12.08 15.92 28.31
N ASP A 543 12.66 16.82 27.51
CA ASP A 543 11.97 17.45 26.37
C ASP A 543 12.43 16.91 25.01
N TRP A 544 13.31 15.90 24.99
CA TRP A 544 13.87 15.33 23.78
C TRP A 544 13.40 13.90 23.55
N LEU A 545 13.03 13.59 22.33
CA LEU A 545 12.72 12.22 21.89
C LEU A 545 13.36 11.99 20.53
N ILE A 546 14.10 10.91 20.39
CA ILE A 546 14.73 10.45 19.16
C ILE A 546 14.11 9.09 18.82
N ASP A 547 13.49 8.98 17.65
CA ASP A 547 12.97 7.72 17.10
C ASP A 547 13.69 7.42 15.79
N LEU A 548 14.30 6.24 15.70
CA LEU A 548 14.98 5.76 14.50
C LEU A 548 14.36 4.41 14.12
N ASN A 549 13.97 4.28 12.86
CA ASN A 549 13.44 3.02 12.31
C ASN A 549 14.18 2.72 11.01
N GLY A 550 14.77 1.54 10.91
CA GLY A 550 15.48 1.10 9.71
C GLY A 550 15.01 -0.28 9.27
N SER A 551 15.00 -0.50 7.98
CA SER A 551 14.77 -1.82 7.39
C SER A 551 15.66 -2.05 6.18
N TYR A 552 16.03 -3.31 5.99
CA TYR A 552 16.83 -3.77 4.86
C TYR A 552 16.31 -5.12 4.39
N SER A 553 16.32 -5.35 3.08
CA SER A 553 16.03 -6.65 2.47
C SER A 553 17.03 -6.93 1.35
N TRP A 554 17.52 -8.15 1.34
CA TRP A 554 18.19 -8.79 0.21
C TRP A 554 17.26 -9.85 -0.34
N THR A 555 16.87 -9.75 -1.63
CA THR A 555 15.77 -10.51 -2.21
C THR A 555 16.08 -10.95 -3.65
N PRO A 556 16.96 -11.92 -3.86
CA PRO A 556 17.05 -12.64 -5.13
C PRO A 556 15.70 -13.29 -5.47
N SER A 557 15.28 -13.17 -6.72
CA SER A 557 14.05 -13.78 -7.22
C SER A 557 14.33 -14.28 -8.64
N ILE A 558 14.66 -15.55 -8.75
CA ILE A 558 15.28 -16.15 -9.93
C ILE A 558 14.27 -17.01 -10.68
N ASN A 559 14.26 -16.88 -12.01
CA ASN A 559 13.51 -17.79 -12.87
C ASN A 559 14.27 -19.11 -13.01
N GLU A 560 13.76 -20.17 -12.42
CA GLU A 560 14.29 -21.55 -12.53
C GLU A 560 13.45 -22.44 -13.45
N GLY A 561 12.54 -21.86 -14.24
CA GLY A 561 11.73 -22.59 -15.19
C GLY A 561 12.52 -23.13 -16.39
N GLU A 562 11.86 -23.88 -17.23
CA GLU A 562 12.43 -24.38 -18.48
C GLU A 562 12.51 -23.29 -19.54
N LYS A 563 13.47 -23.43 -20.48
CA LYS A 563 13.56 -22.54 -21.64
C LYS A 563 12.34 -22.73 -22.54
N MET A 564 11.65 -21.67 -22.87
CA MET A 564 10.52 -21.70 -23.80
C MET A 564 10.94 -21.86 -25.25
N SER A 565 12.16 -21.46 -25.59
CA SER A 565 12.77 -21.59 -26.90
C SER A 565 14.29 -21.57 -26.75
N PRO A 566 15.06 -21.96 -27.78
CA PRO A 566 16.51 -21.85 -27.77
C PRO A 566 17.02 -20.42 -27.55
N ALA A 567 16.23 -19.41 -27.92
CA ALA A 567 16.54 -17.99 -27.76
C ALA A 567 16.14 -17.43 -26.37
N ASP A 568 15.48 -18.22 -25.52
CA ASP A 568 15.09 -17.79 -24.17
C ASP A 568 16.32 -17.68 -23.25
N GLN A 569 16.65 -16.45 -22.88
CA GLN A 569 17.75 -16.11 -21.97
C GLN A 569 17.26 -15.82 -20.53
N SER A 570 15.99 -16.03 -20.22
CA SER A 570 15.40 -15.66 -18.93
C SER A 570 15.68 -16.63 -17.80
N VAL A 571 16.11 -17.85 -18.11
CA VAL A 571 16.39 -18.90 -17.11
C VAL A 571 17.68 -18.59 -16.35
N GLY A 572 17.64 -18.69 -15.02
CA GLY A 572 18.73 -18.33 -14.11
C GLY A 572 18.85 -16.81 -13.90
N LYS A 573 17.89 -16.00 -14.36
CA LYS A 573 17.92 -14.53 -14.26
C LYS A 573 16.93 -13.99 -13.22
N GLN A 574 17.28 -12.81 -12.67
CA GLN A 574 16.42 -12.04 -11.76
C GLN A 574 15.11 -11.62 -12.47
N LEU A 575 14.00 -11.66 -11.75
CA LEU A 575 12.74 -11.20 -12.30
C LEU A 575 12.78 -9.69 -12.62
N PRO A 576 12.12 -9.25 -13.70
CA PRO A 576 12.04 -7.84 -14.06
C PRO A 576 11.41 -6.97 -12.96
N TYR A 577 11.93 -5.76 -12.80
CA TYR A 577 11.50 -4.77 -11.81
C TYR A 577 11.59 -5.21 -10.36
N VAL A 578 12.33 -6.26 -10.03
CA VAL A 578 12.59 -6.67 -8.65
C VAL A 578 14.00 -6.23 -8.26
N PRO A 579 14.17 -5.26 -7.34
CA PRO A 579 15.48 -4.91 -6.81
C PRO A 579 16.00 -6.04 -5.93
N GLU A 580 17.27 -6.38 -6.08
CA GLU A 580 17.91 -7.37 -5.22
C GLU A 580 18.11 -6.84 -3.80
N HIS A 581 18.43 -5.54 -3.67
CA HIS A 581 18.59 -4.87 -2.38
C HIS A 581 17.63 -3.70 -2.24
N SER A 582 16.94 -3.64 -1.11
CA SER A 582 16.13 -2.49 -0.72
C SER A 582 16.36 -2.11 0.75
N ALA A 583 16.34 -0.82 1.04
CA ALA A 583 16.51 -0.32 2.39
C ALA A 583 15.68 0.93 2.65
N SER A 584 15.28 1.14 3.90
CA SER A 584 14.66 2.38 4.34
C SER A 584 15.16 2.78 5.72
N LEU A 585 15.21 4.09 5.95
CA LEU A 585 15.54 4.69 7.23
C LEU A 585 14.64 5.90 7.49
N THR A 586 14.02 5.92 8.65
CA THR A 586 13.22 7.05 9.14
C THR A 586 13.77 7.48 10.48
N GLY A 587 14.14 8.75 10.62
CA GLY A 587 14.61 9.35 11.86
C GLY A 587 13.76 10.55 12.25
N ARG A 588 13.18 10.54 13.44
CA ARG A 588 12.42 11.65 14.03
C ARG A 588 13.12 12.17 15.27
N LEU A 589 13.41 13.47 15.28
CA LEU A 589 13.91 14.20 16.42
C LEU A 589 12.81 15.15 16.91
N SER A 590 12.29 14.94 18.10
CA SER A 590 11.28 15.80 18.71
C SER A 590 11.88 16.55 19.87
N TRP A 591 11.68 17.88 19.89
CA TRP A 591 12.10 18.77 20.97
C TRP A 591 10.97 19.73 21.33
N ARG A 592 10.41 19.56 22.54
CA ARG A 592 9.22 20.34 22.98
C ARG A 592 8.11 20.28 21.93
N THR A 593 7.82 21.39 21.26
CA THR A 593 6.78 21.55 20.24
C THR A 593 7.32 21.46 18.81
N TRP A 594 8.61 21.19 18.64
CA TRP A 594 9.26 21.00 17.35
C TRP A 594 9.45 19.52 17.06
N ALA A 595 9.32 19.14 15.80
CA ALA A 595 9.77 17.84 15.33
C ALA A 595 10.45 17.99 13.98
N PHE A 596 11.63 17.40 13.87
CA PHE A 596 12.36 17.23 12.62
C PHE A 596 12.28 15.77 12.21
N LEU A 597 11.98 15.50 10.95
CA LEU A 597 11.89 14.17 10.39
C LEU A 597 12.79 14.08 9.17
N TYR A 598 13.59 13.02 9.10
CA TYR A 598 14.35 12.60 7.93
C TYR A 598 13.87 11.24 7.48
N LYS A 599 13.65 11.06 6.17
CA LYS A 599 13.28 9.78 5.54
C LYS A 599 14.23 9.50 4.39
N TRP A 600 14.67 8.27 4.31
CA TRP A 600 15.53 7.77 3.24
C TRP A 600 15.06 6.40 2.78
N ALA A 601 15.08 6.18 1.47
CA ALA A 601 14.81 4.89 0.85
C ALA A 601 15.82 4.64 -0.27
N TYR A 602 16.26 3.39 -0.40
CA TYR A 602 17.24 2.92 -1.38
C TYR A 602 16.73 1.69 -2.09
N TYR A 603 16.94 1.64 -3.40
CA TYR A 603 16.72 0.47 -4.23
C TYR A 603 17.93 0.25 -5.14
N SER A 604 18.39 -1.02 -5.22
CA SER A 604 19.45 -1.41 -6.15
C SER A 604 18.99 -1.30 -7.60
N GLU A 605 19.88 -1.58 -8.55
CA GLU A 605 19.53 -1.70 -9.96
C GLU A 605 18.42 -2.75 -10.19
N ARG A 606 17.64 -2.57 -11.24
CA ARG A 606 16.53 -3.44 -11.61
C ARG A 606 16.53 -3.64 -13.10
N PHE A 607 16.36 -4.87 -13.53
CA PHE A 607 16.18 -5.19 -14.93
C PHE A 607 14.74 -4.94 -15.37
N THR A 608 14.56 -4.44 -16.58
CA THR A 608 13.24 -4.21 -17.18
C THR A 608 12.80 -5.39 -18.05
N MET A 609 13.76 -6.19 -18.49
CA MET A 609 13.59 -7.38 -19.32
C MET A 609 14.05 -8.65 -18.60
N SER A 610 13.44 -9.79 -18.96
CA SER A 610 13.77 -11.08 -18.35
C SER A 610 15.17 -11.61 -18.72
N SER A 611 15.80 -11.08 -19.77
CA SER A 611 17.20 -11.40 -20.19
C SER A 611 18.25 -10.77 -19.28
N ASN A 612 17.88 -9.79 -18.45
CA ASN A 612 18.77 -9.01 -17.60
C ASN A 612 19.90 -8.28 -18.37
N ASP A 613 19.54 -7.63 -19.46
CA ASP A 613 20.51 -6.91 -20.29
C ASP A 613 20.86 -5.55 -19.71
N TYR A 614 22.14 -5.17 -19.74
CA TYR A 614 22.64 -3.85 -19.32
C TYR A 614 22.55 -2.79 -20.44
N THR A 615 21.52 -2.88 -21.27
CA THR A 615 21.22 -1.84 -22.28
C THR A 615 20.48 -0.65 -21.63
N LEU A 616 20.39 0.48 -22.33
CA LEU A 616 19.68 1.67 -21.86
C LEU A 616 18.20 1.40 -21.53
N THR A 617 17.58 0.46 -22.22
CA THR A 617 16.19 0.05 -22.00
C THR A 617 16.09 -1.24 -21.20
N GLY A 618 17.16 -1.99 -21.02
CA GLY A 618 17.20 -3.30 -20.36
C GLY A 618 17.34 -3.21 -18.84
N HIS A 619 17.82 -2.08 -18.31
CA HIS A 619 18.00 -1.94 -16.88
C HIS A 619 17.74 -0.50 -16.38
N LEU A 620 17.38 -0.37 -15.11
CA LEU A 620 17.26 0.89 -14.38
C LEU A 620 18.37 0.98 -13.33
N PRO A 621 19.10 2.11 -13.27
CA PRO A 621 20.13 2.32 -12.26
C PRO A 621 19.58 2.26 -10.82
N ARG A 622 20.47 2.00 -9.87
CA ARG A 622 20.16 2.20 -8.45
C ARG A 622 19.78 3.65 -8.18
N TYR A 623 18.93 3.88 -7.20
CA TYR A 623 18.61 5.22 -6.73
C TYR A 623 18.30 5.25 -5.23
N PHE A 624 18.36 6.45 -4.66
CA PHE A 624 17.89 6.69 -3.31
C PHE A 624 17.02 7.95 -3.29
N MET A 625 16.14 8.02 -2.34
CA MET A 625 15.31 9.18 -2.07
C MET A 625 15.55 9.67 -0.65
N SER A 626 15.68 10.98 -0.48
CA SER A 626 15.82 11.61 0.83
C SER A 626 14.82 12.74 0.98
N ASN A 627 14.00 12.67 2.03
CA ASN A 627 13.01 13.68 2.33
C ASN A 627 13.24 14.20 3.75
N ILE A 628 13.03 15.50 3.95
CA ILE A 628 13.05 16.13 5.28
C ILE A 628 11.75 16.84 5.55
N SER A 629 11.37 16.94 6.80
CA SER A 629 10.30 17.84 7.21
C SER A 629 10.56 18.44 8.60
N LEU A 630 10.08 19.66 8.78
CA LEU A 630 10.09 20.39 10.04
C LEU A 630 8.65 20.69 10.44
N GLU A 631 8.29 20.31 11.65
CA GLU A 631 6.95 20.50 12.21
C GLU A 631 7.04 21.38 13.47
N LYS A 632 6.06 22.28 13.61
CA LYS A 632 5.87 23.11 14.80
C LYS A 632 4.44 23.02 15.27
N MET A 633 4.23 22.68 16.54
CA MET A 633 2.94 22.72 17.20
C MET A 633 2.81 24.02 18.01
N LEU A 634 1.76 24.78 17.76
CA LEU A 634 1.38 25.96 18.53
C LEU A 634 0.07 25.63 19.25
N SER A 635 0.04 25.85 20.56
CA SER A 635 -1.15 25.55 21.38
C SER A 635 -1.72 26.82 21.95
N PHE A 636 -2.95 27.14 21.52
CA PHE A 636 -3.77 28.25 22.02
C PHE A 636 -4.89 27.70 22.90
N LYS A 637 -5.55 28.58 23.69
CA LYS A 637 -6.70 28.16 24.50
C LYS A 637 -7.84 27.53 23.65
N PRO A 638 -8.29 28.18 22.52
CA PRO A 638 -9.39 27.64 21.74
C PRO A 638 -9.00 26.56 20.76
N LEU A 639 -7.71 26.44 20.35
CA LEU A 639 -7.29 25.53 19.29
C LEU A 639 -5.79 25.20 19.32
N ASP A 640 -5.39 24.10 18.74
CA ASP A 640 -4.01 23.77 18.39
C ASP A 640 -3.80 24.03 16.89
N VAL A 641 -2.64 24.61 16.54
CA VAL A 641 -2.20 24.82 15.15
C VAL A 641 -0.92 24.04 14.92
N GLN A 642 -0.92 23.22 13.90
CA GLN A 642 0.26 22.49 13.42
C GLN A 642 0.73 23.15 12.13
N LEU A 643 2.01 23.53 12.10
CA LEU A 643 2.69 24.01 10.90
C LEU A 643 3.70 22.97 10.48
N LYS A 644 3.76 22.61 9.20
CA LYS A 644 4.74 21.65 8.68
C LYS A 644 5.25 22.11 7.33
N LEU A 645 6.57 22.11 7.19
CA LEU A 645 7.30 22.31 5.94
C LEU A 645 7.98 20.98 5.56
N ALA A 646 7.81 20.53 4.34
CA ALA A 646 8.47 19.33 3.83
C ALA A 646 9.24 19.63 2.54
N VAL A 647 10.38 18.99 2.39
CA VAL A 647 11.20 18.98 1.17
C VAL A 647 11.38 17.54 0.76
N ASN A 648 10.86 17.20 -0.40
CA ASN A 648 10.97 15.87 -0.99
C ASN A 648 12.09 15.86 -2.03
N ASN A 649 12.76 14.71 -2.19
CA ASN A 649 13.91 14.54 -3.05
C ASN A 649 14.99 15.62 -2.80
N LEU A 650 15.44 15.71 -1.55
CA LEU A 650 16.36 16.75 -1.04
C LEU A 650 17.62 16.94 -1.89
N PHE A 651 18.17 15.84 -2.42
CA PHE A 651 19.40 15.85 -3.22
C PHE A 651 19.15 16.01 -4.71
N ASN A 652 17.88 16.26 -5.11
CA ASN A 652 17.45 16.40 -6.51
C ASN A 652 17.90 15.22 -7.38
N GLU A 653 17.77 14.01 -6.86
CA GLU A 653 18.12 12.78 -7.58
C GLU A 653 17.24 12.63 -8.83
N ASP A 654 17.88 12.40 -9.96
CA ASP A 654 17.22 12.13 -11.24
C ASP A 654 17.07 10.61 -11.39
N TYR A 655 15.90 10.07 -11.05
CA TYR A 655 15.65 8.64 -10.98
C TYR A 655 14.40 8.20 -11.75
N LEU A 656 14.39 6.93 -12.11
CA LEU A 656 13.26 6.25 -12.74
C LEU A 656 12.83 5.07 -11.87
N SER A 657 11.57 5.05 -11.44
CA SER A 657 10.98 3.86 -10.82
C SER A 657 10.55 2.83 -11.85
N VAL A 658 10.10 3.31 -13.00
CA VAL A 658 9.70 2.53 -14.18
C VAL A 658 10.38 3.12 -15.41
N LEU A 659 10.76 2.28 -16.36
CA LEU A 659 11.41 2.69 -17.60
C LEU A 659 10.58 3.76 -18.33
N SER A 660 11.26 4.82 -18.78
CA SER A 660 10.66 5.96 -19.50
C SER A 660 9.51 6.64 -18.76
N ARG A 661 9.52 6.59 -17.40
CA ARG A 661 8.57 7.27 -16.51
C ARG A 661 9.36 8.19 -15.58
N PRO A 662 9.44 9.49 -15.91
CA PRO A 662 10.19 10.44 -15.10
C PRO A 662 9.53 10.65 -13.73
N MET A 663 10.36 10.91 -12.74
CA MET A 663 9.94 11.24 -11.39
C MET A 663 10.30 12.70 -11.08
N PRO A 664 9.57 13.36 -10.15
CA PRO A 664 9.84 14.75 -9.81
C PRO A 664 11.19 14.91 -9.12
N GLY A 665 11.93 15.95 -9.48
CA GLY A 665 13.10 16.43 -8.75
C GLY A 665 12.72 17.00 -7.38
N ILE A 666 13.61 17.83 -6.79
CA ILE A 666 13.35 18.49 -5.52
C ILE A 666 12.04 19.29 -5.57
N ASN A 667 11.21 19.10 -4.52
CA ASN A 667 9.92 19.78 -4.42
C ASN A 667 9.55 20.06 -2.96
N PHE A 668 8.63 20.99 -2.74
CA PHE A 668 8.29 21.55 -1.45
C PHE A 668 6.80 21.41 -1.17
N GLU A 669 6.46 21.20 0.10
CA GLU A 669 5.08 21.15 0.58
C GLU A 669 4.98 21.91 1.91
N PHE A 670 3.88 22.63 2.10
CA PHE A 670 3.57 23.34 3.33
C PHE A 670 2.17 22.97 3.80
N PHE A 671 2.02 22.68 5.09
CA PHE A 671 0.75 22.27 5.68
C PHE A 671 0.43 23.13 6.91
N ILE A 672 -0.85 23.48 7.04
CA ILE A 672 -1.44 24.08 8.23
C ILE A 672 -2.55 23.17 8.73
N GLY A 673 -2.40 22.66 9.93
CA GLY A 673 -3.41 21.86 10.63
C GLY A 673 -4.04 22.66 11.76
N ILE A 674 -5.36 22.59 11.89
CA ILE A 674 -6.14 23.25 12.94
C ILE A 674 -6.98 22.20 13.67
N THR A 675 -6.83 22.16 15.00
CA THR A 675 -7.60 21.26 15.86
C THR A 675 -8.25 22.09 16.96
N PRO A 676 -9.55 22.41 16.86
CA PRO A 676 -10.30 23.12 17.90
C PRO A 676 -10.35 22.32 19.21
N LYS A 677 -10.30 23.01 20.33
CA LYS A 677 -10.46 22.45 21.69
C LYS A 677 -11.88 22.71 22.17
N PHE A 678 -12.72 21.70 22.06
CA PHE A 678 -14.05 21.78 22.63
C PHE A 678 -13.93 21.57 24.15
N GLY A 679 -14.47 22.49 24.93
CA GLY A 679 -14.48 22.39 26.40
C GLY A 679 -15.18 21.10 26.83
N LYS A 680 -14.65 20.43 27.86
CA LYS A 680 -15.34 19.27 28.46
C LYS A 680 -16.76 19.77 28.84
N SER A 681 -17.77 19.13 28.28
CA SER A 681 -19.16 19.30 28.78
C SER A 681 -19.11 18.97 30.28
N ARG A 682 -19.30 20.01 31.12
CA ARG A 682 -19.53 19.78 32.55
C ARG A 682 -20.87 19.02 32.65
N LYS A 683 -20.81 17.74 33.00
CA LYS A 683 -21.91 17.01 33.62
C LYS A 683 -21.97 17.38 35.07
#